data_84139d75e357f97c9c722187874aea8a
#
_entry.id   84139d75e357f97c9c722187874aea8a
#
_cell.length_a   1.000
_cell.length_b   1.000
_cell.length_c   1.000
_cell.angle_alpha   90.00
_cell.angle_beta   90.00
_cell.angle_gamma   90.00
#
_symmetry.space_group_name_H-M   'P 1'
#
loop_
_entity.id
_entity.type
_entity.pdbx_description
1 polymer ?
#
loop_
_entity_poly.entity_id
_entity_poly.type
_entity_poly.pdbx_seq_one_letter_code
_entity_poly.pdbx_strand_id
1 'polypeptide(L)'
;MLDGVKQYLGEKLYKRCYRSYLREMEKQKDRYQCFLKARGEQTVFSGWDKKATEVKGTFAVLETGTCYVFYDRSGFLNKDAGRCFEQVFRDNRNCFAAYADQDYVDTDGRRYDPWFKPVWSPDTIISSFYIGDIFAIRKNCVEERMVRDAEPLTEEQVQRIFYTCYEAHRKEHGISRPFSEKPDVERISKILYHQYHEDIQRELSEYEKQTRHIQDAVLQQAIPVLLSPGEYEAAGDAENDLVSVIIPSKDNPSVLKQCIRSVRGYTKNISYEIHVIDNGSSWSNKEEIQLFCRENQVQYHYHPMPFNFSVMCNLGASYAAGNYLLFLNDDIEAFSSDWMEKMWELAHLTHVGAVGAKLLYPNTTLIQHAGVTNLQIGPAHKLMKEDDCYSYYHGRNRGIHDMIAVTAACLMIGRDKFKEAGGFCESIAVSYNDVDFCFSVVEKGYYNVQNNEICLYHHESLSRGNDEISAEKWNRLLKEKELLYTRHEHLRGEDPFYSPQLGGNFSQYLCFYEYEYERRTKLYAQTPKICQDPQKYENGCLMLRIEHAQKDRRLEWSEPEDDCIRIEGWSYVLHNDSCRYKRELILKRDTVCYKVKLRDRYRKDVEQILEGESEHTAMAGFYAGISLSGLEKGRYQIGMLAKDKCSRQRLYAMSDQWIEIP
;
A
#
# COMPACT_ATOMS: atom_id res chain seq x y z
N MET A 1 11.83 45.17 -15.38
CA MET A 1 12.72 45.34 -14.21
C MET A 1 12.09 44.79 -12.92
N LEU A 2 10.83 45.10 -12.61
CA LEU A 2 10.15 44.55 -11.40
C LEU A 2 9.98 43.02 -11.44
N ASP A 3 9.68 42.42 -12.59
CA ASP A 3 9.47 40.97 -12.70
C ASP A 3 10.77 40.16 -12.56
N GLY A 4 11.87 40.67 -13.08
CA GLY A 4 13.19 40.05 -12.84
C GLY A 4 13.63 40.06 -11.38
N VAL A 5 13.24 41.11 -10.62
CA VAL A 5 13.51 41.17 -9.17
C VAL A 5 12.62 40.18 -8.41
N LYS A 6 11.36 40.01 -8.83
CA LYS A 6 10.44 39.06 -8.23
C LYS A 6 10.90 37.61 -8.46
N GLN A 7 11.32 37.31 -9.68
CA GLN A 7 11.85 35.98 -10.04
C GLN A 7 13.14 35.67 -9.26
N TYR A 8 14.06 36.61 -9.16
CA TYR A 8 15.29 36.48 -8.35
C TYR A 8 14.97 36.22 -6.87
N LEU A 9 13.99 36.91 -6.30
CA LEU A 9 13.59 36.72 -4.90
C LEU A 9 12.91 35.35 -4.72
N GLY A 10 12.10 34.88 -5.67
CA GLY A 10 11.50 33.56 -5.67
C GLY A 10 12.55 32.47 -5.64
N GLU A 11 13.51 32.49 -6.56
CA GLU A 11 14.61 31.53 -6.60
C GLU A 11 15.46 31.54 -5.31
N LYS A 12 15.73 32.72 -4.74
CA LYS A 12 16.47 32.82 -3.49
C LYS A 12 15.74 32.20 -2.31
N LEU A 13 14.42 32.41 -2.24
CA LEU A 13 13.56 31.81 -1.23
C LEU A 13 13.48 30.28 -1.42
N TYR A 14 13.29 29.81 -2.65
CA TYR A 14 13.30 28.39 -2.98
C TYR A 14 14.60 27.71 -2.57
N LYS A 15 15.75 28.26 -2.96
CA LYS A 15 17.08 27.73 -2.59
C LYS A 15 17.27 27.67 -1.07
N ARG A 16 16.72 28.65 -0.33
CA ARG A 16 16.76 28.63 1.15
C ARG A 16 15.87 27.52 1.72
N CYS A 17 14.68 27.37 1.21
CA CYS A 17 13.73 26.34 1.65
C CYS A 17 14.23 24.94 1.28
N TYR A 18 14.76 24.76 0.08
CA TYR A 18 15.37 23.50 -0.37
C TYR A 18 16.59 23.10 0.48
N ARG A 19 17.47 24.06 0.85
CA ARG A 19 18.56 23.76 1.80
C ARG A 19 18.05 23.40 3.18
N SER A 20 16.94 23.97 3.63
CA SER A 20 16.31 23.58 4.89
C SER A 20 15.78 22.17 4.82
N TYR A 21 15.13 21.82 3.71
CA TYR A 21 14.68 20.46 3.42
C TYR A 21 15.84 19.45 3.40
N LEU A 22 16.93 19.75 2.66
CA LEU A 22 18.11 18.88 2.62
C LEU A 22 18.72 18.65 4.01
N ARG A 23 18.81 19.72 4.86
CA ARG A 23 19.27 19.56 6.25
C ARG A 23 18.32 18.72 7.10
N GLU A 24 17.06 18.79 6.82
CA GLU A 24 16.05 17.96 7.50
C GLU A 24 16.14 16.52 7.03
N MET A 25 16.35 16.29 5.73
CA MET A 25 16.62 14.97 5.16
C MET A 25 17.93 14.37 5.69
N GLU A 26 18.96 15.17 5.86
CA GLU A 26 20.24 14.72 6.44
C GLU A 26 20.09 14.31 7.92
N LYS A 27 19.21 15.00 8.67
CA LYS A 27 18.81 14.56 10.03
C LYS A 27 17.95 13.30 10.02
N GLN A 28 17.32 12.99 8.91
CA GLN A 28 16.48 11.80 8.75
C GLN A 28 17.28 10.51 8.52
N LYS A 29 18.57 10.60 8.20
CA LYS A 29 19.46 9.41 8.20
C LYS A 29 19.47 8.68 9.54
N ASP A 30 19.02 9.34 10.61
CA ASP A 30 18.90 8.77 11.95
C ASP A 30 17.45 8.47 12.38
N ARG A 31 16.50 8.37 11.45
CA ARG A 31 15.08 8.13 11.76
C ARG A 31 14.88 6.89 12.61
N TYR A 32 15.49 5.80 12.23
CA TYR A 32 15.38 4.56 12.99
C TYR A 32 15.95 4.70 14.41
N GLN A 33 17.09 5.38 14.57
CA GLN A 33 17.67 5.68 15.88
C GLN A 33 16.72 6.47 16.79
N CYS A 34 16.00 7.41 16.21
CA CYS A 34 15.00 8.20 16.94
C CYS A 34 13.75 7.37 17.28
N PHE A 35 13.31 6.48 16.35
CA PHE A 35 12.26 5.50 16.60
C PHE A 35 12.62 4.61 17.79
N LEU A 36 13.81 4.04 17.84
CA LEU A 36 14.30 3.23 18.95
C LEU A 36 14.32 4.02 20.26
N LYS A 37 14.86 5.24 20.24
CA LYS A 37 14.89 6.12 21.43
C LYS A 37 13.50 6.46 21.96
N ALA A 38 12.55 6.72 21.07
CA ALA A 38 11.16 7.00 21.45
C ALA A 38 10.50 5.82 22.16
N ARG A 39 10.94 4.60 21.87
CA ARG A 39 10.47 3.36 22.49
C ARG A 39 11.29 2.94 23.73
N GLY A 40 12.28 3.70 24.10
CA GLY A 40 13.20 3.35 25.20
C GLY A 40 14.13 2.18 24.86
N GLU A 41 14.28 1.86 23.56
CA GLU A 41 15.13 0.77 23.10
C GLU A 41 16.59 1.24 22.93
N GLN A 42 17.53 0.31 23.10
CA GLN A 42 18.94 0.59 22.83
C GLN A 42 19.16 0.86 21.34
N THR A 43 19.91 1.91 21.03
CA THR A 43 20.27 2.27 19.66
C THR A 43 21.61 1.71 19.23
N VAL A 44 22.46 1.40 20.22
CA VAL A 44 23.80 0.82 20.06
C VAL A 44 24.00 -0.23 21.14
N PHE A 45 24.48 -1.40 20.76
CA PHE A 45 24.85 -2.46 21.69
C PHE A 45 26.30 -2.27 22.10
N SER A 46 26.55 -1.94 23.39
CA SER A 46 27.88 -1.83 23.97
C SER A 46 28.43 -3.22 24.37
N GLY A 47 29.70 -3.49 24.09
CA GLY A 47 30.34 -4.76 24.45
C GLY A 47 30.01 -5.92 23.51
N TRP A 48 29.54 -5.62 22.33
CA TRP A 48 29.31 -6.57 21.25
C TRP A 48 30.58 -7.36 20.94
N ASP A 49 30.53 -8.68 21.08
CA ASP A 49 31.65 -9.57 20.74
C ASP A 49 31.64 -9.87 19.23
N LYS A 50 32.55 -9.23 18.48
CA LYS A 50 32.72 -9.42 17.03
C LYS A 50 33.06 -10.86 16.61
N LYS A 51 33.26 -11.77 17.56
CA LYS A 51 33.62 -13.16 17.28
C LYS A 51 32.46 -14.09 16.92
N ALA A 52 31.21 -13.61 17.00
CA ALA A 52 30.02 -14.43 16.72
C ALA A 52 29.53 -14.33 15.26
N THR A 53 30.44 -14.22 14.29
CA THR A 53 30.07 -14.22 12.87
C THR A 53 30.12 -15.64 12.33
N GLU A 54 29.09 -16.41 12.56
CA GLU A 54 28.82 -17.59 11.75
C GLU A 54 28.20 -17.18 10.41
N VAL A 55 28.36 -18.03 9.41
CA VAL A 55 27.85 -17.78 8.06
C VAL A 55 26.33 -17.71 8.13
N LYS A 56 25.73 -16.70 7.49
CA LYS A 56 24.28 -16.58 7.34
C LYS A 56 23.68 -17.84 6.72
N GLY A 57 22.45 -18.18 7.11
CA GLY A 57 21.79 -19.42 6.68
C GLY A 57 22.06 -20.63 7.57
N THR A 58 22.68 -20.43 8.73
CA THR A 58 22.89 -21.47 9.73
C THR A 58 22.09 -21.14 10.98
N PHE A 59 21.12 -21.99 11.34
CA PHE A 59 20.17 -21.72 12.42
C PHE A 59 20.51 -22.49 13.70
N ALA A 60 20.25 -21.83 14.81
CA ALA A 60 20.18 -22.42 16.14
C ALA A 60 18.74 -22.50 16.62
N VAL A 61 18.53 -23.34 17.63
CA VAL A 61 17.21 -23.54 18.24
C VAL A 61 17.28 -23.25 19.73
N LEU A 62 16.46 -22.31 20.19
CA LEU A 62 16.22 -22.07 21.60
C LEU A 62 14.96 -22.85 22.01
N GLU A 63 15.15 -23.86 22.84
CA GLU A 63 14.03 -24.61 23.42
C GLU A 63 13.44 -23.86 24.61
N THR A 64 12.11 -23.65 24.58
CA THR A 64 11.34 -23.06 25.69
C THR A 64 10.34 -24.08 26.26
N GLY A 65 9.50 -23.65 27.21
CA GLY A 65 8.47 -24.54 27.77
C GLY A 65 7.43 -25.00 26.74
N THR A 66 7.06 -24.14 25.76
CA THR A 66 5.94 -24.36 24.84
C THR A 66 6.32 -24.45 23.36
N CYS A 67 7.50 -23.94 22.98
CA CYS A 67 7.91 -23.86 21.59
C CYS A 67 9.41 -24.04 21.37
N TYR A 68 9.77 -24.28 20.12
CA TYR A 68 11.13 -24.16 19.61
C TYR A 68 11.24 -22.83 18.85
N VAL A 69 12.21 -21.98 19.26
CA VAL A 69 12.52 -20.71 18.60
C VAL A 69 13.72 -20.92 17.70
N PHE A 70 13.53 -20.76 16.41
CA PHE A 70 14.56 -20.84 15.37
C PHE A 70 15.12 -19.46 15.10
N TYR A 71 16.45 -19.32 15.06
CA TYR A 71 17.08 -18.04 14.73
C TYR A 71 18.40 -18.24 14.00
N ASP A 72 18.71 -17.36 13.05
CA ASP A 72 19.96 -17.41 12.29
C ASP A 72 21.14 -17.05 13.21
N ARG A 73 22.25 -17.84 13.11
CA ARG A 73 23.45 -17.69 13.96
C ARG A 73 24.35 -16.53 13.55
N SER A 74 24.09 -15.88 12.40
CA SER A 74 24.77 -14.65 12.00
C SER A 74 24.32 -13.41 12.81
N GLY A 75 23.45 -13.59 13.77
CA GLY A 75 22.94 -12.54 14.65
C GLY A 75 22.68 -13.05 16.06
N PHE A 76 21.87 -12.31 16.82
CA PHE A 76 21.55 -12.63 18.20
C PHE A 76 20.12 -12.27 18.58
N LEU A 77 19.58 -12.99 19.53
CA LEU A 77 18.26 -12.79 20.07
C LEU A 77 18.20 -11.61 21.06
N ASN A 78 17.11 -10.86 21.02
CA ASN A 78 16.73 -10.03 22.15
C ASN A 78 16.53 -10.92 23.41
N LYS A 79 16.96 -10.45 24.57
CA LYS A 79 16.87 -11.17 25.85
C LYS A 79 15.45 -11.64 26.21
N ASP A 80 14.43 -10.97 25.72
CA ASP A 80 13.02 -11.27 25.99
C ASP A 80 12.39 -12.16 24.92
N ALA A 81 13.12 -12.57 23.86
CA ALA A 81 12.57 -13.30 22.72
C ALA A 81 11.83 -14.58 23.13
N GLY A 82 12.47 -15.46 23.89
CA GLY A 82 11.86 -16.71 24.34
C GLY A 82 10.55 -16.47 25.10
N ARG A 83 10.54 -15.51 26.03
CA ARG A 83 9.34 -15.16 26.80
C ARG A 83 8.23 -14.61 25.91
N CYS A 84 8.55 -13.77 24.92
CA CYS A 84 7.55 -13.22 24.01
C CYS A 84 6.89 -14.32 23.18
N PHE A 85 7.66 -15.26 22.63
CA PHE A 85 7.11 -16.39 21.89
C PHE A 85 6.25 -17.31 22.79
N GLU A 86 6.72 -17.64 23.99
CA GLU A 86 5.92 -18.43 24.92
C GLU A 86 4.58 -17.79 25.24
N GLN A 87 4.54 -16.46 25.39
CA GLN A 87 3.31 -15.75 25.69
C GLN A 87 2.28 -15.91 24.57
N VAL A 88 2.69 -15.76 23.30
CA VAL A 88 1.82 -15.99 22.14
C VAL A 88 1.16 -17.37 22.20
N PHE A 89 1.95 -18.41 22.43
CA PHE A 89 1.41 -19.78 22.46
C PHE A 89 0.55 -20.10 23.68
N ARG A 90 0.68 -19.34 24.76
CA ARG A 90 -0.25 -19.41 25.91
C ARG A 90 -1.58 -18.74 25.60
N ASP A 91 -1.54 -17.57 24.94
CA ASP A 91 -2.72 -16.74 24.68
C ASP A 91 -3.54 -17.28 23.51
N ASN A 92 -2.87 -17.80 22.48
CA ASN A 92 -3.50 -18.38 21.31
C ASN A 92 -3.17 -19.88 21.16
N ARG A 93 -4.08 -20.75 21.60
CA ARG A 93 -3.89 -22.21 21.55
C ARG A 93 -3.94 -22.77 20.13
N ASN A 94 -4.58 -22.08 19.20
CA ASN A 94 -4.70 -22.51 17.81
C ASN A 94 -3.45 -22.14 16.98
N CYS A 95 -2.64 -21.20 17.45
CA CYS A 95 -1.43 -20.78 16.79
C CYS A 95 -0.39 -21.91 16.79
N PHE A 96 0.03 -22.35 15.59
CA PHE A 96 1.10 -23.35 15.46
C PHE A 96 2.48 -22.72 15.36
N ALA A 97 2.59 -21.50 14.78
CA ALA A 97 3.85 -20.77 14.62
C ALA A 97 3.70 -19.29 14.94
N ALA A 98 4.80 -18.65 15.28
CA ALA A 98 4.87 -17.20 15.48
C ALA A 98 6.20 -16.67 14.94
N TYR A 99 6.24 -15.42 14.51
CA TYR A 99 7.45 -14.74 14.04
C TYR A 99 7.52 -13.31 14.57
N ALA A 100 8.69 -12.70 14.49
CA ALA A 100 8.91 -11.37 15.01
C ALA A 100 9.62 -10.46 13.98
N ASP A 101 9.57 -9.16 14.23
CA ASP A 101 10.35 -8.19 13.48
C ASP A 101 11.84 -8.33 13.79
N GLN A 102 12.69 -7.89 12.88
CA GLN A 102 14.14 -7.93 12.99
C GLN A 102 14.79 -6.66 12.46
N ASP A 103 16.06 -6.43 12.80
CA ASP A 103 16.89 -5.38 12.24
C ASP A 103 18.35 -5.83 12.08
N TYR A 104 19.17 -4.93 11.56
CA TYR A 104 20.59 -5.16 11.36
C TYR A 104 21.43 -4.38 12.37
N VAL A 105 22.63 -4.87 12.64
CA VAL A 105 23.60 -4.24 13.52
C VAL A 105 24.94 -4.16 12.79
N ASP A 106 25.52 -2.94 12.73
CA ASP A 106 26.80 -2.70 12.10
C ASP A 106 28.00 -3.05 13.00
N THR A 107 29.20 -2.87 12.47
CA THR A 107 30.47 -3.15 13.20
C THR A 107 30.65 -2.35 14.48
N ASP A 108 29.97 -1.24 14.62
CA ASP A 108 30.01 -0.37 15.81
C ASP A 108 28.86 -0.69 16.79
N GLY A 109 28.08 -1.71 16.50
CA GLY A 109 26.93 -2.14 17.31
C GLY A 109 25.70 -1.27 17.09
N ARG A 110 25.68 -0.39 16.08
CA ARG A 110 24.55 0.49 15.78
C ARG A 110 23.48 -0.27 15.00
N ARG A 111 22.24 -0.15 15.44
CA ARG A 111 21.08 -0.76 14.78
C ARG A 111 20.62 0.07 13.59
N TYR A 112 20.22 -0.60 12.50
CA TYR A 112 19.74 0.04 11.28
C TYR A 112 18.81 -0.89 10.49
N ASP A 113 18.21 -0.40 9.44
CA ASP A 113 17.38 -1.09 8.43
C ASP A 113 16.40 -2.13 9.01
N PRO A 114 15.37 -1.72 9.77
CA PRO A 114 14.43 -2.63 10.39
C PRO A 114 13.54 -3.31 9.34
N TRP A 115 13.32 -4.60 9.52
CA TRP A 115 12.32 -5.35 8.78
C TRP A 115 11.05 -5.50 9.62
N PHE A 116 10.10 -4.60 9.39
CA PHE A 116 8.75 -4.65 9.96
C PHE A 116 7.85 -5.49 9.06
N LYS A 117 7.59 -6.69 9.45
CA LYS A 117 6.89 -7.70 8.65
C LYS A 117 5.37 -7.44 8.63
N PRO A 118 4.62 -7.89 7.61
CA PRO A 118 3.16 -7.89 7.63
C PRO A 118 2.62 -8.86 8.70
N VAL A 119 1.31 -8.86 8.95
CA VAL A 119 0.68 -9.97 9.67
C VAL A 119 0.68 -11.23 8.79
N TRP A 120 0.19 -12.35 9.34
CA TRP A 120 0.17 -13.60 8.60
C TRP A 120 -0.43 -13.45 7.20
N SER A 121 0.32 -13.90 6.21
CA SER A 121 0.05 -13.76 4.78
C SER A 121 0.32 -15.11 4.11
N PRO A 122 -0.72 -15.98 4.01
CA PRO A 122 -0.58 -17.38 3.61
C PRO A 122 -0.14 -17.56 2.16
N ASP A 123 -0.43 -16.61 1.28
CA ASP A 123 -0.02 -16.66 -0.12
C ASP A 123 1.37 -16.03 -0.32
N THR A 124 1.71 -15.02 0.47
CA THR A 124 3.06 -14.43 0.44
C THR A 124 4.13 -15.44 0.83
N ILE A 125 3.86 -16.31 1.82
CA ILE A 125 4.84 -17.30 2.29
C ILE A 125 5.22 -18.31 1.20
N ILE A 126 4.36 -18.53 0.21
CA ILE A 126 4.59 -19.45 -0.91
C ILE A 126 5.73 -18.93 -1.81
N SER A 127 5.82 -17.62 -2.02
CA SER A 127 6.83 -17.01 -2.89
C SER A 127 8.01 -16.39 -2.14
N SER A 128 7.88 -16.18 -0.84
CA SER A 128 8.90 -15.54 -0.01
C SER A 128 8.79 -16.00 1.44
N PHE A 129 9.88 -16.54 2.00
CA PHE A 129 9.94 -16.88 3.43
C PHE A 129 10.04 -15.59 4.28
N TYR A 130 9.03 -14.70 4.15
CA TYR A 130 9.02 -13.37 4.74
C TYR A 130 9.01 -13.36 6.27
N ILE A 131 8.72 -14.48 6.92
CA ILE A 131 8.85 -14.61 8.38
C ILE A 131 10.31 -14.47 8.84
N GLY A 132 11.28 -14.64 7.91
CA GLY A 132 12.67 -14.23 8.06
C GLY A 132 13.49 -15.09 9.02
N ASP A 133 14.48 -14.45 9.64
CA ASP A 133 15.56 -15.13 10.39
C ASP A 133 15.20 -15.42 11.85
N ILE A 134 13.97 -15.14 12.28
CA ILE A 134 13.47 -15.47 13.63
C ILE A 134 11.99 -15.86 13.59
N PHE A 135 11.70 -17.06 14.06
CA PHE A 135 10.34 -17.55 14.27
C PHE A 135 10.31 -18.69 15.29
N ALA A 136 9.14 -19.04 15.74
CA ALA A 136 8.94 -20.17 16.64
C ALA A 136 7.82 -21.07 16.16
N ILE A 137 7.94 -22.37 16.45
CA ILE A 137 6.90 -23.37 16.20
C ILE A 137 6.54 -24.04 17.53
N ARG A 138 5.26 -24.28 17.76
CA ARG A 138 4.75 -24.99 18.93
C ARG A 138 5.32 -26.39 19.02
N LYS A 139 5.75 -26.84 20.20
CA LYS A 139 6.44 -28.12 20.38
C LYS A 139 5.67 -29.33 19.84
N ASN A 140 4.36 -29.39 20.09
CA ASN A 140 3.56 -30.52 19.63
C ASN A 140 3.32 -30.58 18.11
N CYS A 141 3.71 -29.54 17.37
CA CYS A 141 3.64 -29.52 15.91
C CYS A 141 4.95 -29.96 15.26
N VAL A 142 6.04 -30.12 16.00
CA VAL A 142 7.36 -30.47 15.49
C VAL A 142 7.79 -31.83 16.03
N GLU A 143 8.23 -32.74 15.17
CA GLU A 143 8.89 -33.95 15.62
C GLU A 143 10.27 -33.62 16.21
N GLU A 144 10.50 -34.01 17.49
CA GLU A 144 11.68 -33.65 18.25
C GLU A 144 13.01 -34.04 17.54
N ARG A 145 13.02 -35.16 16.79
CA ARG A 145 14.17 -35.60 15.99
C ARG A 145 14.56 -34.57 14.90
N MET A 146 13.63 -33.84 14.33
CA MET A 146 13.91 -32.83 13.29
C MET A 146 14.75 -31.67 13.83
N VAL A 147 14.68 -31.44 15.13
CA VAL A 147 15.37 -30.32 15.81
C VAL A 147 16.68 -30.80 16.46
N ARG A 148 16.71 -31.99 17.07
CA ARG A 148 17.86 -32.44 17.86
C ARG A 148 18.99 -33.10 17.06
N ASP A 149 18.66 -33.77 15.95
CA ASP A 149 19.63 -34.60 15.22
C ASP A 149 20.46 -33.78 14.21
N ALA A 150 20.19 -32.53 14.01
CA ALA A 150 20.74 -31.70 12.92
C ALA A 150 21.22 -30.30 13.35
N GLU A 151 21.57 -30.05 14.62
CA GLU A 151 22.18 -28.76 14.99
C GLU A 151 23.66 -28.66 14.54
N PRO A 152 24.07 -27.58 13.87
CA PRO A 152 23.24 -26.44 13.39
C PRO A 152 22.39 -26.81 12.17
N LEU A 153 21.18 -26.27 12.10
CA LEU A 153 20.26 -26.45 10.97
C LEU A 153 20.60 -25.52 9.81
N THR A 154 20.48 -26.01 8.59
CA THR A 154 20.55 -25.12 7.42
C THR A 154 19.23 -24.36 7.21
N GLU A 155 19.27 -23.26 6.47
CA GLU A 155 18.07 -22.49 6.10
C GLU A 155 17.03 -23.38 5.39
N GLU A 156 17.46 -24.24 4.47
CA GLU A 156 16.59 -25.21 3.79
C GLU A 156 15.87 -26.14 4.77
N GLN A 157 16.61 -26.69 5.75
CA GLN A 157 16.04 -27.58 6.76
C GLN A 157 14.98 -26.86 7.61
N VAL A 158 15.27 -25.64 8.01
CA VAL A 158 14.38 -24.81 8.84
C VAL A 158 13.12 -24.44 8.08
N GLN A 159 13.23 -24.03 6.82
CA GLN A 159 12.07 -23.76 5.96
C GLN A 159 11.24 -25.03 5.73
N ARG A 160 11.88 -26.17 5.50
CA ARG A 160 11.21 -27.48 5.36
C ARG A 160 10.42 -27.85 6.62
N ILE A 161 11.00 -27.64 7.82
CA ILE A 161 10.30 -27.86 9.09
C ILE A 161 9.05 -26.99 9.15
N PHE A 162 9.19 -25.69 8.85
CA PHE A 162 8.06 -24.78 8.87
C PHE A 162 6.94 -25.21 7.92
N TYR A 163 7.26 -25.47 6.65
CA TYR A 163 6.26 -25.86 5.65
C TYR A 163 5.59 -27.20 5.98
N THR A 164 6.35 -28.17 6.52
CA THR A 164 5.77 -29.44 6.96
C THR A 164 4.75 -29.25 8.08
N CYS A 165 5.09 -28.43 9.07
CA CYS A 165 4.16 -28.10 10.17
C CYS A 165 2.96 -27.29 9.68
N TYR A 166 3.17 -26.34 8.79
CA TYR A 166 2.11 -25.52 8.20
C TYR A 166 1.13 -26.38 7.40
N GLU A 167 1.62 -27.28 6.59
CA GLU A 167 0.78 -28.18 5.81
C GLU A 167 -0.06 -29.11 6.69
N ALA A 168 0.57 -29.72 7.71
CA ALA A 168 -0.13 -30.54 8.67
C ALA A 168 -1.24 -29.77 9.40
N HIS A 169 -0.92 -28.57 9.88
CA HIS A 169 -1.88 -27.70 10.56
C HIS A 169 -3.05 -27.32 9.65
N ARG A 170 -2.75 -26.93 8.42
CA ARG A 170 -3.74 -26.51 7.43
C ARG A 170 -4.71 -27.63 7.04
N LYS A 171 -4.22 -28.88 6.90
CA LYS A 171 -5.06 -30.06 6.63
C LYS A 171 -6.06 -30.31 7.76
N GLU A 172 -5.69 -30.02 9.00
CA GLU A 172 -6.53 -30.25 10.17
C GLU A 172 -7.49 -29.09 10.45
N HIS A 173 -7.06 -27.83 10.26
CA HIS A 173 -7.77 -26.64 10.72
C HIS A 173 -8.17 -25.67 9.60
N GLY A 174 -7.70 -25.88 8.36
CA GLY A 174 -7.86 -24.93 7.26
C GLY A 174 -6.88 -23.76 7.35
N ILE A 175 -7.21 -22.66 6.68
CA ILE A 175 -6.46 -21.39 6.73
C ILE A 175 -7.30 -20.38 7.50
N SER A 176 -6.70 -19.71 8.50
CA SER A 176 -7.37 -18.64 9.25
C SER A 176 -7.75 -17.48 8.33
N ARG A 177 -8.92 -16.88 8.61
CA ARG A 177 -9.39 -15.72 7.83
C ARG A 177 -8.53 -14.49 8.05
N PRO A 178 -8.47 -13.56 7.09
CA PRO A 178 -7.92 -12.22 7.33
C PRO A 178 -8.58 -11.58 8.57
N PHE A 179 -7.85 -10.79 9.33
CA PHE A 179 -8.32 -10.15 10.57
C PHE A 179 -8.79 -11.13 11.67
N SER A 180 -8.40 -12.40 11.62
CA SER A 180 -8.69 -13.32 12.71
C SER A 180 -8.05 -12.82 14.02
N GLU A 181 -8.80 -12.79 15.11
CA GLU A 181 -8.27 -12.50 16.45
C GLU A 181 -7.29 -13.57 16.93
N LYS A 182 -7.39 -14.77 16.37
CA LYS A 182 -6.55 -15.93 16.70
C LYS A 182 -6.07 -16.59 15.41
N PRO A 183 -5.09 -15.98 14.72
CA PRO A 183 -4.56 -16.53 13.49
C PRO A 183 -3.76 -17.81 13.75
N ASP A 184 -3.59 -18.62 12.71
CA ASP A 184 -2.79 -19.85 12.75
C ASP A 184 -1.30 -19.56 12.96
N VAL A 185 -0.84 -18.42 12.43
CA VAL A 185 0.52 -17.90 12.61
C VAL A 185 0.45 -16.47 13.10
N GLU A 186 1.12 -16.18 14.21
CA GLU A 186 1.00 -14.87 14.87
C GLU A 186 2.27 -14.05 14.72
N ARG A 187 2.12 -12.78 14.39
CA ARG A 187 3.22 -11.83 14.35
C ARG A 187 3.41 -11.14 15.69
N ILE A 188 4.63 -11.16 16.19
CA ILE A 188 5.04 -10.32 17.33
C ILE A 188 5.59 -8.99 16.79
N SER A 189 4.85 -7.90 17.01
CA SER A 189 5.22 -6.55 16.55
C SER A 189 6.34 -5.94 17.43
N LYS A 190 7.43 -6.71 17.60
CA LYS A 190 8.64 -6.30 18.33
C LYS A 190 9.87 -6.80 17.57
N ILE A 191 10.95 -6.04 17.63
CA ILE A 191 12.25 -6.46 17.10
C ILE A 191 12.88 -7.39 18.12
N LEU A 192 12.88 -8.69 17.82
CA LEU A 192 13.40 -9.73 18.73
C LEU A 192 14.67 -10.38 18.23
N TYR A 193 15.16 -10.03 17.06
CA TYR A 193 16.39 -10.53 16.46
C TYR A 193 17.18 -9.41 15.80
N HIS A 194 18.48 -9.45 15.97
CA HIS A 194 19.44 -8.48 15.46
C HIS A 194 20.49 -9.20 14.63
N GLN A 195 20.51 -8.97 13.32
CA GLN A 195 21.47 -9.60 12.43
C GLN A 195 22.72 -8.76 12.29
N TYR A 196 23.88 -9.39 12.42
CA TYR A 196 25.16 -8.72 12.15
C TYR A 196 25.41 -8.64 10.64
N HIS A 197 25.89 -7.48 10.18
CA HIS A 197 26.18 -7.25 8.77
C HIS A 197 27.29 -6.22 8.56
N GLU A 198 28.27 -6.54 7.72
CA GLU A 198 29.44 -5.65 7.48
C GLU A 198 29.25 -4.64 6.34
N ASP A 199 28.48 -4.98 5.29
CA ASP A 199 28.32 -4.12 4.10
C ASP A 199 26.96 -4.36 3.40
N ILE A 200 26.06 -3.37 3.54
CA ILE A 200 24.65 -3.47 3.18
C ILE A 200 24.39 -3.61 1.68
N GLN A 201 25.13 -2.88 0.83
CA GLN A 201 24.73 -2.73 -0.57
C GLN A 201 25.17 -3.87 -1.48
N ARG A 202 26.26 -4.53 -1.15
CA ARG A 202 26.83 -5.57 -2.00
C ARG A 202 26.24 -6.96 -1.72
N GLU A 203 25.97 -7.24 -0.46
CA GLU A 203 25.49 -8.56 -0.04
C GLU A 203 23.98 -8.74 -0.16
N LEU A 204 23.16 -7.68 -0.02
CA LEU A 204 21.71 -7.79 -0.23
C LEU A 204 21.35 -8.32 -1.61
N SER A 205 22.06 -7.91 -2.67
CA SER A 205 21.79 -8.39 -4.02
C SER A 205 22.25 -9.86 -4.25
N GLU A 206 23.32 -10.28 -3.62
CA GLU A 206 23.80 -11.67 -3.67
C GLU A 206 22.98 -12.57 -2.75
N TYR A 207 22.63 -12.09 -1.56
CA TYR A 207 21.75 -12.78 -0.63
C TYR A 207 20.34 -12.97 -1.20
N GLU A 208 19.73 -11.94 -1.78
CA GLU A 208 18.44 -12.07 -2.45
C GLU A 208 18.45 -13.12 -3.57
N LYS A 209 19.54 -13.22 -4.33
CA LYS A 209 19.73 -14.26 -5.35
C LYS A 209 19.88 -15.65 -4.75
N GLN A 210 20.67 -15.78 -3.69
CA GLN A 210 20.94 -17.05 -3.03
C GLN A 210 19.71 -17.55 -2.25
N THR A 211 19.02 -16.66 -1.56
CA THR A 211 17.75 -16.95 -0.87
C THR A 211 16.67 -17.37 -1.88
N ARG A 212 16.59 -16.69 -3.03
CA ARG A 212 15.69 -17.08 -4.11
C ARG A 212 15.98 -18.49 -4.63
N HIS A 213 17.25 -18.86 -4.79
CA HIS A 213 17.64 -20.19 -5.25
C HIS A 213 17.26 -21.29 -4.25
N ILE A 214 17.44 -21.03 -2.96
CA ILE A 214 17.03 -21.95 -1.88
C ILE A 214 15.51 -22.03 -1.79
N GLN A 215 14.84 -20.89 -1.85
CA GLN A 215 13.37 -20.79 -1.86
C GLN A 215 12.77 -21.50 -3.07
N ASP A 216 13.32 -21.30 -4.28
CA ASP A 216 12.88 -22.00 -5.48
C ASP A 216 13.03 -23.52 -5.34
N ALA A 217 14.13 -24.01 -4.75
CA ALA A 217 14.36 -25.43 -4.53
C ALA A 217 13.41 -26.04 -3.48
N VAL A 218 13.16 -25.33 -2.37
CA VAL A 218 12.22 -25.76 -1.31
C VAL A 218 10.78 -25.65 -1.82
N LEU A 219 10.44 -24.57 -2.51
CA LEU A 219 9.11 -24.32 -3.05
C LEU A 219 8.77 -25.24 -4.21
N GLN A 220 9.72 -25.59 -5.09
CA GLN A 220 9.49 -26.61 -6.12
C GLN A 220 9.12 -27.97 -5.53
N GLN A 221 9.53 -28.26 -4.29
CA GLN A 221 9.10 -29.45 -3.56
C GLN A 221 7.82 -29.23 -2.74
N ALA A 222 7.59 -28.03 -2.21
CA ALA A 222 6.45 -27.68 -1.38
C ALA A 222 5.25 -27.15 -2.18
N ILE A 223 5.47 -26.39 -3.28
CA ILE A 223 4.40 -25.86 -4.13
C ILE A 223 3.50 -26.96 -4.70
N PRO A 224 4.00 -28.08 -5.25
CA PRO A 224 3.12 -29.17 -5.68
C PRO A 224 2.25 -29.72 -4.56
N VAL A 225 2.75 -29.67 -3.33
CA VAL A 225 2.02 -30.10 -2.13
C VAL A 225 1.08 -28.99 -1.63
N LEU A 226 1.52 -27.75 -1.66
CA LEU A 226 0.74 -26.56 -1.25
C LEU A 226 -0.34 -26.19 -2.29
N LEU A 227 -0.08 -26.44 -3.57
CA LEU A 227 -1.00 -26.19 -4.69
C LEU A 227 -1.59 -27.46 -5.28
N SER A 228 -1.28 -28.67 -4.75
CA SER A 228 -1.81 -29.94 -5.27
C SER A 228 -3.33 -29.97 -5.18
N PRO A 229 -4.02 -30.19 -6.31
CA PRO A 229 -5.48 -30.22 -6.36
C PRO A 229 -6.11 -31.36 -5.56
N GLY A 230 -5.35 -32.34 -5.09
CA GLY A 230 -5.88 -33.59 -4.56
C GLY A 230 -6.37 -33.57 -3.13
N GLU A 231 -6.15 -32.50 -2.35
CA GLU A 231 -6.57 -32.40 -0.94
C GLU A 231 -7.08 -31.02 -0.52
N TYR A 232 -7.05 -30.03 -1.42
CA TYR A 232 -8.00 -28.93 -1.40
C TYR A 232 -9.26 -29.43 -2.08
N GLU A 233 -10.43 -29.12 -1.56
CA GLU A 233 -11.61 -29.07 -2.38
C GLU A 233 -11.31 -28.08 -3.51
N ALA A 234 -10.71 -28.58 -4.57
CA ALA A 234 -10.44 -27.82 -5.77
C ALA A 234 -11.78 -27.35 -6.28
N ALA A 235 -12.02 -26.06 -6.24
CA ALA A 235 -13.24 -25.48 -6.77
C ALA A 235 -13.30 -25.61 -8.31
N GLY A 236 -12.28 -26.20 -8.97
CA GLY A 236 -12.21 -26.27 -10.41
C GLY A 236 -11.30 -27.37 -10.96
N ASP A 237 -11.68 -27.84 -12.14
CA ASP A 237 -10.90 -28.71 -13.02
C ASP A 237 -10.47 -27.83 -14.21
N ALA A 238 -9.18 -27.61 -14.40
CA ALA A 238 -8.64 -26.69 -15.42
C ALA A 238 -9.14 -26.99 -16.84
N GLU A 239 -9.47 -28.24 -17.13
CA GLU A 239 -10.05 -28.63 -18.43
C GLU A 239 -11.51 -28.17 -18.59
N ASN A 240 -12.22 -27.90 -17.49
CA ASN A 240 -13.63 -27.54 -17.48
C ASN A 240 -13.88 -26.08 -17.05
N ASP A 241 -12.86 -25.39 -16.56
CA ASP A 241 -13.00 -24.00 -16.12
C ASP A 241 -12.98 -23.02 -17.28
N LEU A 242 -13.91 -22.08 -17.24
CA LEU A 242 -14.04 -21.00 -18.21
C LEU A 242 -13.84 -19.66 -17.52
N VAL A 243 -12.96 -18.84 -18.08
CA VAL A 243 -12.73 -17.44 -17.63
C VAL A 243 -13.54 -16.50 -18.52
N SER A 244 -14.43 -15.70 -17.94
CA SER A 244 -15.12 -14.62 -18.65
C SER A 244 -14.35 -13.31 -18.48
N VAL A 245 -13.73 -12.85 -19.56
CA VAL A 245 -13.01 -11.57 -19.62
C VAL A 245 -14.02 -10.46 -19.88
N ILE A 246 -14.17 -9.53 -18.94
CA ILE A 246 -15.14 -8.42 -18.97
C ILE A 246 -14.36 -7.14 -19.22
N ILE A 247 -14.63 -6.48 -20.36
CA ILE A 247 -13.92 -5.28 -20.81
C ILE A 247 -14.90 -4.12 -20.92
N PRO A 248 -14.99 -3.23 -19.90
CA PRO A 248 -15.67 -1.95 -20.04
C PRO A 248 -14.96 -1.07 -21.08
N SER A 249 -15.69 -0.48 -22.02
CA SER A 249 -15.10 0.36 -23.08
C SER A 249 -16.01 1.48 -23.53
N LYS A 250 -15.42 2.54 -24.13
CA LYS A 250 -16.13 3.60 -24.80
C LYS A 250 -15.23 4.37 -25.76
N ASP A 251 -15.69 4.55 -27.00
CA ASP A 251 -15.12 5.46 -28.01
C ASP A 251 -13.63 5.28 -28.40
N ASN A 252 -12.98 4.18 -28.01
CA ASN A 252 -11.57 3.89 -28.25
C ASN A 252 -11.35 2.58 -29.04
N PRO A 253 -11.83 2.44 -30.29
CA PRO A 253 -11.75 1.16 -31.01
C PRO A 253 -10.32 0.67 -31.24
N SER A 254 -9.33 1.55 -31.43
CA SER A 254 -7.93 1.16 -31.62
C SER A 254 -7.32 0.53 -30.36
N VAL A 255 -7.56 1.13 -29.21
CA VAL A 255 -7.07 0.67 -27.89
C VAL A 255 -7.70 -0.65 -27.52
N LEU A 256 -9.03 -0.74 -27.61
CA LEU A 256 -9.78 -1.99 -27.36
C LEU A 256 -9.29 -3.15 -28.26
N LYS A 257 -9.06 -2.88 -29.54
CA LYS A 257 -8.55 -3.90 -30.48
C LYS A 257 -7.15 -4.38 -30.10
N GLN A 258 -6.27 -3.48 -29.63
CA GLN A 258 -4.95 -3.84 -29.13
C GLN A 258 -5.05 -4.72 -27.89
N CYS A 259 -5.88 -4.33 -26.93
CA CYS A 259 -6.16 -5.12 -25.71
C CYS A 259 -6.61 -6.54 -26.07
N ILE A 260 -7.68 -6.70 -26.86
CA ILE A 260 -8.21 -8.02 -27.24
C ILE A 260 -7.18 -8.86 -28.02
N ARG A 261 -6.40 -8.24 -28.92
CA ARG A 261 -5.33 -8.94 -29.65
C ARG A 261 -4.23 -9.42 -28.71
N SER A 262 -3.85 -8.62 -27.73
CA SER A 262 -2.83 -9.00 -26.73
C SER A 262 -3.32 -10.16 -25.86
N VAL A 263 -4.56 -10.09 -25.36
CA VAL A 263 -5.18 -11.21 -24.61
C VAL A 263 -5.09 -12.50 -25.43
N ARG A 264 -5.49 -12.47 -26.69
CA ARG A 264 -5.46 -13.67 -27.56
C ARG A 264 -4.04 -14.16 -27.89
N GLY A 265 -3.11 -13.22 -28.04
CA GLY A 265 -1.72 -13.54 -28.39
C GLY A 265 -0.97 -14.24 -27.27
N TYR A 266 -1.30 -13.91 -26.02
CA TYR A 266 -0.55 -14.33 -24.84
C TYR A 266 -1.31 -15.29 -23.91
N THR A 267 -2.55 -15.69 -24.22
CA THR A 267 -3.32 -16.69 -23.48
C THR A 267 -3.45 -17.96 -24.30
N LYS A 268 -3.03 -19.13 -23.78
CA LYS A 268 -2.95 -20.37 -24.58
C LYS A 268 -3.61 -21.58 -23.96
N ASN A 269 -3.47 -21.80 -22.66
CA ASN A 269 -3.77 -23.07 -21.99
C ASN A 269 -4.98 -23.00 -21.07
N ILE A 270 -5.79 -21.95 -21.16
CA ILE A 270 -7.02 -21.79 -20.39
C ILE A 270 -8.17 -21.42 -21.32
N SER A 271 -9.35 -21.96 -21.04
CA SER A 271 -10.57 -21.62 -21.80
C SER A 271 -11.10 -20.27 -21.34
N TYR A 272 -11.41 -19.38 -22.31
CA TYR A 272 -11.98 -18.07 -22.00
C TYR A 272 -12.97 -17.57 -23.04
N GLU A 273 -13.87 -16.70 -22.62
CA GLU A 273 -14.74 -15.87 -23.46
C GLU A 273 -14.48 -14.39 -23.16
N ILE A 274 -14.83 -13.51 -24.12
CA ILE A 274 -14.63 -12.06 -23.95
C ILE A 274 -15.97 -11.35 -24.13
N HIS A 275 -16.31 -10.49 -23.17
CA HIS A 275 -17.47 -9.61 -23.16
C HIS A 275 -17.02 -8.15 -23.17
N VAL A 276 -17.35 -7.41 -24.22
CA VAL A 276 -17.15 -5.95 -24.30
C VAL A 276 -18.44 -5.27 -23.87
N ILE A 277 -18.34 -4.42 -22.84
CA ILE A 277 -19.45 -3.61 -22.33
C ILE A 277 -19.23 -2.17 -22.80
N ASP A 278 -19.92 -1.80 -23.89
CA ASP A 278 -19.80 -0.48 -24.51
C ASP A 278 -20.75 0.53 -23.85
N ASN A 279 -20.17 1.53 -23.19
CA ASN A 279 -20.90 2.58 -22.45
C ASN A 279 -21.40 3.72 -23.38
N GLY A 280 -21.90 3.38 -24.56
CA GLY A 280 -22.49 4.36 -25.45
C GLY A 280 -21.47 5.07 -26.34
N SER A 281 -20.65 4.32 -27.07
CA SER A 281 -19.76 4.84 -28.10
C SER A 281 -20.56 5.58 -29.19
N SER A 282 -19.93 6.58 -29.83
CA SER A 282 -20.44 7.28 -31.00
C SER A 282 -20.76 6.32 -32.14
N TRP A 283 -21.66 6.67 -33.04
CA TRP A 283 -22.15 5.74 -34.08
C TRP A 283 -21.03 5.10 -34.89
N SER A 284 -20.03 5.86 -35.34
CA SER A 284 -18.92 5.35 -36.13
C SER A 284 -18.04 4.40 -35.34
N ASN A 285 -17.72 4.73 -34.07
CA ASN A 285 -16.90 3.89 -33.20
C ASN A 285 -17.65 2.62 -32.79
N LYS A 286 -18.96 2.72 -32.52
CA LYS A 286 -19.82 1.57 -32.24
C LYS A 286 -19.82 0.58 -33.38
N GLU A 287 -20.05 1.05 -34.63
CA GLU A 287 -20.04 0.17 -35.84
C GLU A 287 -18.69 -0.53 -36.00
N GLU A 288 -17.59 0.20 -35.81
CA GLU A 288 -16.23 -0.34 -35.90
C GLU A 288 -15.95 -1.38 -34.81
N ILE A 289 -16.31 -1.09 -33.54
CA ILE A 289 -16.14 -2.03 -32.43
C ILE A 289 -17.02 -3.27 -32.64
N GLN A 290 -18.28 -3.10 -33.00
CA GLN A 290 -19.21 -4.20 -33.21
C GLN A 290 -18.77 -5.12 -34.35
N LEU A 291 -18.28 -4.57 -35.44
CA LEU A 291 -17.74 -5.35 -36.56
C LEU A 291 -16.54 -6.18 -36.10
N PHE A 292 -15.57 -5.52 -35.46
CA PHE A 292 -14.39 -6.20 -34.93
C PHE A 292 -14.74 -7.31 -33.92
N CYS A 293 -15.67 -7.07 -32.99
CA CYS A 293 -16.11 -8.07 -32.03
C CYS A 293 -16.73 -9.29 -32.70
N ARG A 294 -17.59 -9.07 -33.73
CA ARG A 294 -18.20 -10.16 -34.52
C ARG A 294 -17.16 -10.98 -35.25
N GLU A 295 -16.20 -10.34 -35.92
CA GLU A 295 -15.12 -11.01 -36.68
C GLU A 295 -14.18 -11.82 -35.76
N ASN A 296 -14.08 -11.40 -34.53
CA ASN A 296 -13.21 -12.02 -33.51
C ASN A 296 -13.97 -12.85 -32.45
N GLN A 297 -15.24 -13.23 -32.70
CA GLN A 297 -16.04 -14.03 -31.74
C GLN A 297 -16.03 -13.47 -30.31
N VAL A 298 -16.12 -12.14 -30.17
CA VAL A 298 -16.23 -11.40 -28.92
C VAL A 298 -17.69 -11.02 -28.72
N GLN A 299 -18.22 -11.20 -27.53
CA GLN A 299 -19.58 -10.81 -27.19
C GLN A 299 -19.63 -9.31 -26.94
N TYR A 300 -20.46 -8.60 -27.71
CA TYR A 300 -20.58 -7.14 -27.65
C TYR A 300 -21.93 -6.73 -27.07
N HIS A 301 -21.90 -5.91 -26.01
CA HIS A 301 -23.06 -5.40 -25.29
C HIS A 301 -23.06 -3.88 -25.28
N TYR A 302 -24.07 -3.26 -25.89
CA TYR A 302 -24.17 -1.79 -26.00
C TYR A 302 -25.14 -1.25 -24.94
N HIS A 303 -24.63 -0.46 -23.98
CA HIS A 303 -25.36 0.13 -22.87
C HIS A 303 -25.08 1.63 -22.75
N PRO A 304 -25.78 2.50 -23.52
CA PRO A 304 -25.63 3.96 -23.42
C PRO A 304 -26.17 4.45 -22.08
N MET A 305 -25.29 4.83 -21.19
CA MET A 305 -25.62 5.32 -19.84
C MET A 305 -24.56 6.32 -19.36
N PRO A 306 -24.82 7.14 -18.32
CA PRO A 306 -23.78 7.87 -17.64
C PRO A 306 -22.64 6.93 -17.20
N PHE A 307 -21.40 7.39 -17.33
CA PHE A 307 -20.25 6.54 -17.03
C PHE A 307 -20.29 6.09 -15.56
N ASN A 308 -20.29 4.77 -15.39
CA ASN A 308 -20.19 4.09 -14.09
C ASN A 308 -19.49 2.75 -14.29
N PHE A 309 -18.22 2.69 -13.90
CA PHE A 309 -17.39 1.49 -14.07
C PHE A 309 -17.99 0.28 -13.31
N SER A 310 -18.48 0.51 -12.09
CA SER A 310 -19.10 -0.55 -11.27
C SER A 310 -20.32 -1.18 -11.95
N VAL A 311 -21.21 -0.37 -12.52
CA VAL A 311 -22.36 -0.85 -13.29
C VAL A 311 -21.92 -1.65 -14.51
N MET A 312 -20.91 -1.16 -15.25
CA MET A 312 -20.41 -1.86 -16.44
C MET A 312 -19.82 -3.22 -16.08
N CYS A 313 -19.04 -3.32 -15.00
CA CYS A 313 -18.48 -4.57 -14.49
C CYS A 313 -19.59 -5.55 -14.05
N ASN A 314 -20.57 -5.08 -13.29
CA ASN A 314 -21.70 -5.89 -12.84
C ASN A 314 -22.54 -6.41 -14.02
N LEU A 315 -22.80 -5.56 -15.03
CA LEU A 315 -23.48 -5.97 -16.26
C LEU A 315 -22.68 -7.07 -16.98
N GLY A 316 -21.36 -6.87 -17.14
CA GLY A 316 -20.49 -7.87 -17.74
C GLY A 316 -20.55 -9.21 -16.99
N ALA A 317 -20.47 -9.17 -15.67
CA ALA A 317 -20.58 -10.35 -14.83
C ALA A 317 -21.93 -11.06 -14.95
N SER A 318 -23.01 -10.32 -15.26
CA SER A 318 -24.34 -10.91 -15.48
C SER A 318 -24.45 -11.66 -16.80
N TYR A 319 -23.70 -11.29 -17.81
CA TYR A 319 -23.65 -12.00 -19.11
C TYR A 319 -22.68 -13.18 -19.13
N ALA A 320 -21.69 -13.14 -18.23
CA ALA A 320 -20.62 -14.11 -18.18
C ALA A 320 -21.11 -15.54 -17.97
N ALA A 321 -20.57 -16.52 -18.70
CA ALA A 321 -20.84 -17.95 -18.52
C ALA A 321 -19.75 -18.66 -17.68
N GLY A 322 -18.54 -18.10 -17.60
CA GLY A 322 -17.38 -18.71 -16.93
C GLY A 322 -17.49 -18.84 -15.40
N ASN A 323 -16.73 -19.73 -14.83
CA ASN A 323 -16.62 -19.97 -13.39
C ASN A 323 -15.76 -18.88 -12.73
N TYR A 324 -14.90 -18.22 -13.52
CA TYR A 324 -14.06 -17.12 -13.12
C TYR A 324 -14.38 -15.87 -13.92
N LEU A 325 -14.32 -14.72 -13.26
CA LEU A 325 -14.51 -13.40 -13.86
C LEU A 325 -13.16 -12.69 -13.86
N LEU A 326 -12.76 -12.19 -15.02
CA LEU A 326 -11.58 -11.34 -15.19
C LEU A 326 -12.03 -9.95 -15.65
N PHE A 327 -12.01 -8.99 -14.76
CA PHE A 327 -12.21 -7.58 -15.10
C PHE A 327 -10.92 -7.02 -15.69
N LEU A 328 -11.01 -6.44 -16.86
CA LEU A 328 -9.86 -5.96 -17.63
C LEU A 328 -10.19 -4.61 -18.26
N ASN A 329 -9.38 -3.59 -18.04
CA ASN A 329 -9.53 -2.32 -18.74
C ASN A 329 -9.23 -2.49 -20.23
N ASP A 330 -9.91 -1.70 -21.08
CA ASP A 330 -9.72 -1.73 -22.54
C ASP A 330 -8.36 -1.21 -23.01
N ASP A 331 -7.57 -0.61 -22.10
CA ASP A 331 -6.22 -0.09 -22.32
C ASP A 331 -5.11 -0.92 -21.66
N ILE A 332 -5.40 -2.17 -21.29
CA ILE A 332 -4.40 -3.16 -20.87
C ILE A 332 -3.80 -3.85 -22.09
N GLU A 333 -2.50 -4.08 -22.02
CA GLU A 333 -1.74 -4.85 -23.03
C GLU A 333 -0.96 -5.97 -22.35
N ALA A 334 -1.34 -7.21 -22.64
CA ALA A 334 -0.57 -8.39 -22.23
C ALA A 334 0.67 -8.53 -23.13
N PHE A 335 1.82 -8.87 -22.53
CA PHE A 335 3.07 -9.11 -23.25
C PHE A 335 3.87 -10.31 -22.72
N SER A 336 3.38 -10.97 -21.67
CA SER A 336 3.98 -12.21 -21.15
C SER A 336 3.03 -13.39 -21.38
N SER A 337 3.60 -14.57 -21.69
CA SER A 337 2.83 -15.82 -21.77
C SER A 337 2.37 -16.25 -20.37
N ASP A 338 1.32 -17.08 -20.33
CA ASP A 338 0.79 -17.73 -19.13
C ASP A 338 0.29 -16.76 -18.03
N TRP A 339 0.04 -15.50 -18.37
CA TRP A 339 -0.40 -14.50 -17.41
C TRP A 339 -1.79 -14.81 -16.83
N MET A 340 -2.72 -15.24 -17.67
CA MET A 340 -4.09 -15.56 -17.26
C MET A 340 -4.14 -16.87 -16.48
N GLU A 341 -3.36 -17.85 -16.90
CA GLU A 341 -3.17 -19.13 -16.23
C GLU A 341 -2.63 -18.94 -14.82
N LYS A 342 -1.59 -18.13 -14.65
CA LYS A 342 -1.02 -17.80 -13.33
C LYS A 342 -1.98 -17.03 -12.43
N MET A 343 -2.88 -16.22 -12.98
CA MET A 343 -3.96 -15.62 -12.19
C MET A 343 -4.98 -16.66 -11.75
N TRP A 344 -5.36 -17.58 -12.67
CA TRP A 344 -6.30 -18.65 -12.37
C TRP A 344 -5.75 -19.62 -11.33
N GLU A 345 -4.46 -19.99 -11.37
CA GLU A 345 -3.77 -20.84 -10.39
C GLU A 345 -3.92 -20.34 -8.94
N LEU A 346 -4.08 -19.04 -8.75
CA LEU A 346 -4.36 -18.46 -7.44
C LEU A 346 -5.87 -18.31 -7.19
N ALA A 347 -6.64 -17.86 -8.18
CA ALA A 347 -8.07 -17.57 -8.02
C ALA A 347 -8.90 -18.83 -7.70
N HIS A 348 -8.45 -20.03 -8.12
CA HIS A 348 -9.14 -21.29 -7.82
C HIS A 348 -8.97 -21.76 -6.37
N LEU A 349 -7.97 -21.25 -5.63
CA LEU A 349 -7.78 -21.59 -4.23
C LEU A 349 -8.96 -21.11 -3.40
N THR A 350 -9.44 -21.97 -2.50
CA THR A 350 -10.69 -21.71 -1.75
C THR A 350 -10.62 -20.47 -0.89
N HIS A 351 -9.47 -20.17 -0.29
CA HIS A 351 -9.21 -19.01 0.58
C HIS A 351 -8.89 -17.72 -0.17
N VAL A 352 -8.52 -17.79 -1.46
CA VAL A 352 -8.17 -16.63 -2.26
C VAL A 352 -9.43 -15.98 -2.84
N GLY A 353 -9.53 -14.68 -2.74
CA GLY A 353 -10.58 -13.84 -3.32
C GLY A 353 -10.15 -13.26 -4.66
N ALA A 354 -9.86 -11.96 -4.69
CA ALA A 354 -9.40 -11.26 -5.88
C ALA A 354 -7.89 -11.46 -6.13
N VAL A 355 -7.53 -11.71 -7.39
CA VAL A 355 -6.14 -11.83 -7.85
C VAL A 355 -5.84 -10.68 -8.80
N GLY A 356 -4.78 -9.92 -8.53
CA GLY A 356 -4.28 -8.83 -9.37
C GLY A 356 -2.92 -9.13 -9.99
N ALA A 357 -2.62 -8.45 -11.10
CA ALA A 357 -1.33 -8.47 -11.78
C ALA A 357 -0.56 -7.15 -11.58
N LYS A 358 0.76 -7.18 -11.68
CA LYS A 358 1.57 -5.97 -11.70
C LYS A 358 1.38 -5.23 -13.03
N LEU A 359 1.14 -3.92 -12.92
CA LEU A 359 0.98 -3.06 -14.07
C LEU A 359 2.19 -2.12 -14.19
N LEU A 360 2.69 -1.99 -15.41
CA LEU A 360 3.78 -1.09 -15.75
C LEU A 360 3.27 0.02 -16.67
N TYR A 361 3.93 1.18 -16.64
CA TYR A 361 3.72 2.21 -17.65
C TYR A 361 4.20 1.71 -19.02
N PRO A 362 3.48 2.00 -20.12
CA PRO A 362 3.78 1.44 -21.44
C PRO A 362 5.21 1.70 -21.89
N ASN A 363 5.86 0.65 -22.41
CA ASN A 363 7.24 0.69 -22.90
C ASN A 363 8.29 1.17 -21.88
N THR A 364 8.02 0.99 -20.60
CA THR A 364 8.95 1.31 -19.51
C THR A 364 9.06 0.14 -18.53
N THR A 365 10.00 0.25 -17.59
CA THR A 365 10.11 -0.62 -16.42
C THR A 365 9.49 0.04 -15.17
N LEU A 366 8.82 1.18 -15.32
CA LEU A 366 8.25 1.91 -14.19
C LEU A 366 6.94 1.25 -13.74
N ILE A 367 6.86 0.98 -12.46
CA ILE A 367 5.67 0.38 -11.82
C ILE A 367 4.54 1.41 -11.81
N GLN A 368 3.36 1.01 -12.27
CA GLN A 368 2.13 1.76 -12.09
C GLN A 368 1.31 1.19 -10.92
N HIS A 369 1.24 -0.14 -10.81
CA HIS A 369 0.54 -0.85 -9.77
C HIS A 369 1.29 -2.13 -9.37
N ALA A 370 1.44 -2.35 -8.06
CA ALA A 370 1.96 -3.57 -7.44
C ALA A 370 1.21 -3.87 -6.13
N GLY A 371 -0.12 -3.72 -6.15
CA GLY A 371 -1.01 -3.85 -5.01
C GLY A 371 -1.37 -2.50 -4.36
N VAL A 372 -2.45 -2.49 -3.61
CA VAL A 372 -2.96 -1.33 -2.86
C VAL A 372 -2.65 -1.50 -1.38
N THR A 373 -2.16 -0.44 -0.75
CA THR A 373 -1.96 -0.34 0.69
C THR A 373 -2.98 0.65 1.26
N ASN A 374 -3.68 0.27 2.32
CA ASN A 374 -4.68 1.14 2.96
C ASN A 374 -4.05 2.01 4.04
N LEU A 375 -3.55 3.16 3.65
CA LEU A 375 -2.89 4.12 4.53
C LEU A 375 -3.91 4.95 5.32
N GLN A 376 -3.45 5.64 6.36
CA GLN A 376 -4.33 6.54 7.13
C GLN A 376 -4.96 7.67 6.30
N ILE A 377 -4.28 8.11 5.26
CA ILE A 377 -4.81 9.10 4.33
C ILE A 377 -5.73 8.52 3.25
N GLY A 378 -5.82 7.23 3.16
CA GLY A 378 -6.63 6.47 2.20
C GLY A 378 -5.83 5.40 1.47
N PRO A 379 -6.51 4.59 0.66
CA PRO A 379 -5.86 3.58 -0.18
C PRO A 379 -4.90 4.21 -1.19
N ALA A 380 -3.75 3.57 -1.39
CA ALA A 380 -2.70 4.09 -2.24
C ALA A 380 -1.95 2.98 -2.97
N HIS A 381 -1.53 3.28 -4.19
CA HIS A 381 -0.57 2.46 -4.94
C HIS A 381 0.83 2.81 -4.45
N LYS A 382 1.41 1.96 -3.61
CA LYS A 382 2.82 2.06 -3.23
C LYS A 382 3.70 1.67 -4.41
N LEU A 383 4.95 2.10 -4.42
CA LEU A 383 5.93 1.83 -5.48
C LEU A 383 5.56 2.42 -6.87
N MET A 384 4.50 3.21 -6.97
CA MET A 384 4.13 3.86 -8.23
C MET A 384 5.26 4.77 -8.73
N LYS A 385 5.65 4.62 -10.01
CA LYS A 385 6.78 5.27 -10.68
C LYS A 385 8.17 4.83 -10.22
N GLU A 386 8.28 3.83 -9.34
CA GLU A 386 9.54 3.18 -9.04
C GLU A 386 9.95 2.25 -10.19
N ASP A 387 11.25 2.10 -10.40
CA ASP A 387 11.78 1.25 -11.47
C ASP A 387 11.79 -0.21 -11.04
N ASP A 388 11.03 -1.07 -11.75
CA ASP A 388 10.92 -2.50 -11.44
C ASP A 388 12.23 -3.30 -11.66
N CYS A 389 13.27 -2.67 -12.20
CA CYS A 389 14.59 -3.29 -12.26
C CYS A 389 15.22 -3.48 -10.87
N TYR A 390 14.76 -2.73 -9.87
CA TYR A 390 15.22 -2.83 -8.49
C TYR A 390 14.24 -3.62 -7.62
N SER A 391 14.74 -4.17 -6.51
CA SER A 391 13.92 -4.77 -5.48
C SER A 391 13.66 -3.75 -4.36
N TYR A 392 12.42 -3.68 -3.88
CA TYR A 392 12.00 -2.73 -2.84
C TYR A 392 11.53 -3.46 -1.60
N TYR A 393 12.00 -2.99 -0.46
CA TYR A 393 11.61 -3.46 0.87
C TYR A 393 11.34 -4.97 0.96
N HIS A 394 12.42 -5.75 0.94
CA HIS A 394 12.35 -7.22 1.04
C HIS A 394 11.45 -7.85 -0.04
N GLY A 395 11.56 -7.37 -1.28
CA GLY A 395 10.91 -7.98 -2.43
C GLY A 395 9.44 -7.62 -2.64
N ARG A 396 8.93 -6.52 -2.08
CA ARG A 396 7.50 -6.15 -2.21
C ARG A 396 6.99 -5.96 -3.65
N ASN A 397 7.86 -5.76 -4.62
CA ASN A 397 7.51 -5.76 -6.04
C ASN A 397 7.84 -7.09 -6.75
N ARG A 398 8.13 -8.14 -6.02
CA ARG A 398 8.46 -9.48 -6.52
C ARG A 398 7.53 -10.52 -5.91
N GLY A 399 7.35 -11.64 -6.64
CA GLY A 399 6.58 -12.76 -6.13
C GLY A 399 5.10 -12.44 -5.85
N ILE A 400 4.52 -13.24 -4.99
CA ILE A 400 3.10 -13.20 -4.63
C ILE A 400 2.96 -12.53 -3.26
N HIS A 401 1.99 -11.61 -3.14
CA HIS A 401 1.72 -10.92 -1.88
C HIS A 401 0.22 -10.87 -1.57
N ASP A 402 -0.13 -11.21 -0.34
CA ASP A 402 -1.43 -10.85 0.20
C ASP A 402 -1.52 -9.33 0.36
N MET A 403 -2.57 -8.73 -0.13
CA MET A 403 -2.80 -7.29 -0.13
C MET A 403 -4.22 -6.99 0.30
N ILE A 404 -4.44 -5.80 0.86
CA ILE A 404 -5.81 -5.40 1.23
C ILE A 404 -6.70 -5.19 0.00
N ALA A 405 -6.11 -4.76 -1.12
CA ALA A 405 -6.81 -4.62 -2.38
C ALA A 405 -5.85 -4.71 -3.59
N VAL A 406 -6.42 -5.04 -4.74
CA VAL A 406 -5.81 -5.03 -6.07
C VAL A 406 -6.66 -4.20 -7.01
N THR A 407 -6.11 -3.73 -8.13
CA THR A 407 -6.88 -2.86 -9.06
C THR A 407 -7.74 -3.66 -10.04
N ALA A 408 -8.95 -3.19 -10.28
CA ALA A 408 -9.83 -3.76 -11.30
C ALA A 408 -9.40 -3.45 -12.73
N ALA A 409 -8.31 -2.73 -12.94
CA ALA A 409 -7.68 -2.64 -14.27
C ALA A 409 -7.27 -4.03 -14.79
N CYS A 410 -6.90 -4.97 -13.88
CA CYS A 410 -6.72 -6.39 -14.14
C CYS A 410 -6.96 -7.18 -12.84
N LEU A 411 -8.18 -7.73 -12.68
CA LEU A 411 -8.61 -8.43 -11.48
C LEU A 411 -9.37 -9.70 -11.84
N MET A 412 -8.90 -10.85 -11.36
CA MET A 412 -9.58 -12.14 -11.49
C MET A 412 -10.18 -12.58 -10.17
N ILE A 413 -11.37 -13.18 -10.20
CA ILE A 413 -12.04 -13.76 -9.02
C ILE A 413 -12.98 -14.88 -9.43
N GLY A 414 -13.17 -15.89 -8.56
CA GLY A 414 -14.22 -16.89 -8.72
C GLY A 414 -15.62 -16.25 -8.71
N ARG A 415 -16.48 -16.63 -9.65
CA ARG A 415 -17.84 -16.06 -9.81
C ARG A 415 -18.67 -16.13 -8.53
N ASP A 416 -18.61 -17.23 -7.80
CA ASP A 416 -19.40 -17.40 -6.58
C ASP A 416 -18.90 -16.47 -5.48
N LYS A 417 -17.57 -16.31 -5.34
CA LYS A 417 -16.96 -15.35 -4.41
C LYS A 417 -17.32 -13.90 -4.78
N PHE A 418 -17.36 -13.57 -6.09
CA PHE A 418 -17.84 -12.28 -6.57
C PHE A 418 -19.28 -11.99 -6.13
N LYS A 419 -20.19 -12.98 -6.31
CA LYS A 419 -21.58 -12.87 -5.87
C LYS A 419 -21.71 -12.76 -4.36
N GLU A 420 -20.93 -13.55 -3.61
CA GLU A 420 -20.92 -13.52 -2.14
C GLU A 420 -20.45 -12.16 -1.59
N ALA A 421 -19.45 -11.54 -2.25
CA ALA A 421 -18.99 -10.19 -1.92
C ALA A 421 -20.01 -9.10 -2.33
N GLY A 422 -21.02 -9.43 -3.13
CA GLY A 422 -22.08 -8.50 -3.56
C GLY A 422 -21.79 -7.73 -4.84
N GLY A 423 -20.71 -8.05 -5.56
CA GLY A 423 -20.28 -7.33 -6.75
C GLY A 423 -19.74 -5.92 -6.46
N PHE A 424 -19.52 -5.13 -7.52
CA PHE A 424 -19.07 -3.74 -7.37
C PHE A 424 -20.19 -2.84 -6.85
N CYS A 425 -19.85 -1.94 -5.93
CA CYS A 425 -20.79 -0.94 -5.41
C CYS A 425 -21.10 0.14 -6.46
N GLU A 426 -22.32 0.14 -7.02
CA GLU A 426 -22.73 1.05 -8.10
C GLU A 426 -22.78 2.54 -7.69
N SER A 427 -22.79 2.82 -6.38
CA SER A 427 -22.69 4.18 -5.85
C SER A 427 -21.26 4.72 -5.88
N ILE A 428 -20.25 3.87 -6.06
CA ILE A 428 -18.84 4.23 -6.25
C ILE A 428 -18.53 4.00 -7.73
N ALA A 429 -18.68 5.07 -8.50
CA ALA A 429 -18.75 4.95 -9.96
C ALA A 429 -17.39 4.90 -10.67
N VAL A 430 -16.35 5.53 -10.09
CA VAL A 430 -15.10 5.81 -10.82
C VAL A 430 -13.86 5.47 -10.02
N SER A 431 -13.71 6.02 -8.80
CA SER A 431 -12.52 5.85 -7.97
C SER A 431 -12.86 4.96 -6.78
N TYR A 432 -11.89 4.18 -6.30
CA TYR A 432 -12.05 3.27 -5.15
C TYR A 432 -13.11 2.16 -5.29
N ASN A 433 -13.70 1.96 -6.46
CA ASN A 433 -14.67 0.88 -6.70
C ASN A 433 -14.03 -0.51 -6.55
N ASP A 434 -12.80 -0.67 -7.05
CA ASP A 434 -11.98 -1.87 -6.88
C ASP A 434 -11.56 -2.07 -5.41
N VAL A 435 -11.21 -1.00 -4.71
CA VAL A 435 -10.86 -1.06 -3.29
C VAL A 435 -12.07 -1.45 -2.44
N ASP A 436 -13.24 -0.83 -2.68
CA ASP A 436 -14.51 -1.16 -2.00
C ASP A 436 -14.89 -2.64 -2.21
N PHE A 437 -14.76 -3.10 -3.45
CA PHE A 437 -15.00 -4.51 -3.77
C PHE A 437 -14.02 -5.43 -3.04
N CYS A 438 -12.72 -5.12 -3.08
CA CYS A 438 -11.69 -5.90 -2.39
C CYS A 438 -11.88 -5.91 -0.87
N PHE A 439 -12.32 -4.80 -0.27
CA PHE A 439 -12.67 -4.75 1.15
C PHE A 439 -13.84 -5.68 1.47
N SER A 440 -14.88 -5.68 0.64
CA SER A 440 -16.00 -6.60 0.78
C SER A 440 -15.55 -8.07 0.68
N VAL A 441 -14.60 -8.38 -0.20
CA VAL A 441 -14.02 -9.72 -0.35
C VAL A 441 -13.28 -10.16 0.93
N VAL A 442 -12.45 -9.25 1.49
CA VAL A 442 -11.72 -9.54 2.75
C VAL A 442 -12.70 -9.72 3.94
N GLU A 443 -13.76 -8.93 4.01
CA GLU A 443 -14.79 -9.04 5.04
C GLU A 443 -15.57 -10.38 4.96
N LYS A 444 -15.62 -11.00 3.78
CA LYS A 444 -16.14 -12.37 3.61
C LYS A 444 -15.14 -13.44 4.07
N GLY A 445 -13.91 -13.05 4.37
CA GLY A 445 -12.89 -13.95 4.89
C GLY A 445 -11.94 -14.51 3.83
N TYR A 446 -11.91 -13.90 2.64
CA TYR A 446 -10.98 -14.24 1.57
C TYR A 446 -9.76 -13.35 1.58
N TYR A 447 -8.62 -13.86 1.08
CA TYR A 447 -7.41 -13.10 0.85
C TYR A 447 -7.41 -12.51 -0.56
N ASN A 448 -7.08 -11.23 -0.72
CA ASN A 448 -6.78 -10.67 -2.02
C ASN A 448 -5.28 -10.79 -2.28
N VAL A 449 -4.92 -11.24 -3.47
CA VAL A 449 -3.56 -11.62 -3.82
C VAL A 449 -3.05 -10.81 -4.99
N GLN A 450 -1.92 -10.18 -4.82
CA GLN A 450 -1.17 -9.50 -5.89
C GLN A 450 -0.06 -10.41 -6.40
N ASN A 451 -0.13 -10.85 -7.66
CA ASN A 451 0.94 -11.61 -8.29
C ASN A 451 1.88 -10.67 -9.07
N ASN A 452 3.03 -10.34 -8.48
CA ASN A 452 4.01 -9.44 -9.09
C ASN A 452 4.94 -10.15 -10.11
N GLU A 453 4.78 -11.44 -10.35
CA GLU A 453 5.45 -12.16 -11.43
C GLU A 453 4.74 -12.01 -12.77
N ILE A 454 3.47 -11.60 -12.73
CA ILE A 454 2.69 -11.25 -13.93
C ILE A 454 2.85 -9.76 -14.17
N CYS A 455 3.38 -9.38 -15.32
CA CYS A 455 3.53 -7.98 -15.72
C CYS A 455 2.70 -7.70 -16.98
N LEU A 456 1.91 -6.63 -16.96
CA LEU A 456 1.12 -6.13 -18.07
C LEU A 456 1.39 -4.64 -18.26
N TYR A 457 1.24 -4.11 -19.46
CA TYR A 457 1.22 -2.65 -19.68
C TYR A 457 -0.18 -2.11 -19.48
N HIS A 458 -0.29 -0.93 -18.87
CA HIS A 458 -1.55 -0.20 -18.73
C HIS A 458 -1.37 1.22 -19.31
N HIS A 459 -2.03 1.47 -20.42
CA HIS A 459 -1.95 2.72 -21.19
C HIS A 459 -2.82 3.84 -20.58
N GLU A 460 -2.77 3.99 -19.25
CA GLU A 460 -3.60 4.90 -18.45
C GLU A 460 -3.77 6.29 -19.08
N SER A 461 -4.92 6.88 -18.85
CA SER A 461 -5.28 8.27 -19.22
C SER A 461 -5.55 8.56 -20.69
N LEU A 462 -5.56 7.56 -21.58
CA LEU A 462 -5.94 7.81 -22.98
C LEU A 462 -7.41 8.19 -23.11
N SER A 463 -8.28 7.72 -22.20
CA SER A 463 -9.73 7.94 -22.28
C SER A 463 -10.30 8.93 -21.26
N ARG A 464 -9.70 9.09 -20.07
CA ARG A 464 -10.29 9.88 -18.96
C ARG A 464 -9.52 11.13 -18.58
N GLY A 465 -8.24 11.22 -18.90
CA GLY A 465 -7.34 12.24 -18.35
C GLY A 465 -7.13 12.06 -16.82
N ASN A 466 -6.21 12.82 -16.26
CA ASN A 466 -5.88 12.73 -14.83
C ASN A 466 -7.03 13.27 -13.95
N ASP A 467 -7.50 12.49 -12.98
CA ASP A 467 -8.60 12.85 -12.07
C ASP A 467 -8.24 13.98 -11.10
N GLU A 468 -6.96 14.28 -10.95
CA GLU A 468 -6.48 15.34 -10.04
C GLU A 468 -6.55 16.76 -10.65
N ILE A 469 -6.86 16.91 -11.95
CA ILE A 469 -6.74 18.20 -12.69
C ILE A 469 -7.96 19.11 -12.53
N SER A 470 -9.15 18.61 -12.11
CA SER A 470 -10.32 19.45 -11.94
C SER A 470 -10.92 19.39 -10.54
N ALA A 471 -11.42 20.51 -10.05
CA ALA A 471 -12.10 20.58 -8.75
C ALA A 471 -13.30 19.61 -8.66
N GLU A 472 -14.02 19.40 -9.78
CA GLU A 472 -15.17 18.50 -9.83
C GLU A 472 -14.73 17.03 -9.68
N LYS A 473 -13.70 16.61 -10.41
CA LYS A 473 -13.13 15.25 -10.33
C LYS A 473 -12.58 14.99 -8.95
N TRP A 474 -11.90 16.00 -8.38
CA TRP A 474 -11.37 15.93 -7.02
C TRP A 474 -12.46 15.79 -5.95
N ASN A 475 -13.53 16.60 -6.03
CA ASN A 475 -14.66 16.49 -5.12
C ASN A 475 -15.37 15.13 -5.22
N ARG A 476 -15.44 14.58 -6.43
CA ARG A 476 -15.93 13.21 -6.63
C ARG A 476 -15.05 12.21 -5.91
N LEU A 477 -13.73 12.27 -6.12
CA LEU A 477 -12.75 11.39 -5.46
C LEU A 477 -12.90 11.39 -3.93
N LEU A 478 -13.05 12.60 -3.33
CA LEU A 478 -13.26 12.72 -1.89
C LEU A 478 -14.59 12.12 -1.43
N LYS A 479 -15.68 12.32 -2.20
CA LYS A 479 -16.98 11.74 -1.89
C LYS A 479 -16.96 10.22 -1.98
N GLU A 480 -16.36 9.67 -3.02
CA GLU A 480 -16.24 8.23 -3.20
C GLU A 480 -15.34 7.61 -2.11
N LYS A 481 -14.24 8.27 -1.69
CA LYS A 481 -13.45 7.86 -0.53
C LYS A 481 -14.24 7.88 0.78
N GLU A 482 -15.05 8.89 1.01
CA GLU A 482 -15.86 8.93 2.22
C GLU A 482 -16.96 7.85 2.20
N LEU A 483 -17.54 7.58 1.03
CA LEU A 483 -18.50 6.49 0.87
C LEU A 483 -17.84 5.12 1.11
N LEU A 484 -16.62 4.89 0.59
CA LEU A 484 -15.82 3.71 0.87
C LEU A 484 -15.72 3.47 2.38
N TYR A 485 -15.28 4.47 3.15
CA TYR A 485 -15.11 4.33 4.60
C TYR A 485 -16.41 4.42 5.41
N THR A 486 -17.50 4.86 4.83
CA THR A 486 -18.84 4.72 5.43
C THR A 486 -19.30 3.26 5.37
N ARG A 487 -18.95 2.56 4.30
CA ARG A 487 -19.27 1.12 4.12
C ARG A 487 -18.34 0.22 4.92
N HIS A 488 -17.07 0.61 5.07
CA HIS A 488 -15.99 -0.17 5.68
C HIS A 488 -15.29 0.64 6.79
N GLU A 489 -16.06 1.12 7.79
CA GLU A 489 -15.55 2.04 8.82
C GLU A 489 -14.38 1.47 9.62
N HIS A 490 -14.44 0.17 9.93
CA HIS A 490 -13.39 -0.52 10.69
C HIS A 490 -12.08 -0.69 9.92
N LEU A 491 -12.09 -0.54 8.59
CA LEU A 491 -10.89 -0.58 7.74
C LEU A 491 -10.27 0.81 7.50
N ARG A 492 -10.78 1.87 8.11
CA ARG A 492 -10.25 3.22 7.89
C ARG A 492 -8.82 3.35 8.38
N GLY A 493 -7.87 3.30 7.43
CA GLY A 493 -6.43 3.37 7.73
C GLY A 493 -5.85 2.11 8.37
N GLU A 494 -6.59 1.02 8.37
CA GLU A 494 -6.15 -0.29 8.86
C GLU A 494 -5.80 -1.19 7.68
N ASP A 495 -4.62 -1.79 7.73
CA ASP A 495 -4.13 -2.71 6.70
C ASP A 495 -3.36 -3.87 7.36
N PRO A 496 -3.88 -5.10 7.34
CA PRO A 496 -3.22 -6.23 7.98
C PRO A 496 -1.92 -6.61 7.26
N PHE A 497 -1.81 -6.33 5.95
CA PHE A 497 -0.67 -6.70 5.12
C PHE A 497 0.41 -5.61 5.04
N TYR A 498 0.21 -4.52 5.77
CA TYR A 498 1.16 -3.40 5.87
C TYR A 498 1.45 -3.10 7.34
N SER A 499 2.72 -3.23 7.77
CA SER A 499 3.06 -3.00 9.16
C SER A 499 2.73 -1.56 9.60
N PRO A 500 2.03 -1.37 10.73
CA PRO A 500 1.73 -0.03 11.25
C PRO A 500 2.99 0.75 11.68
N GLN A 501 4.14 0.09 11.76
CA GLN A 501 5.43 0.72 12.06
C GLN A 501 6.09 1.32 10.81
N LEU A 502 5.57 1.02 9.61
CA LEU A 502 5.94 1.67 8.37
C LEU A 502 5.12 2.95 8.19
N GLY A 503 5.59 3.86 7.31
CA GLY A 503 4.96 5.14 7.10
C GLY A 503 3.49 5.05 6.69
N GLY A 504 2.63 5.75 7.43
CA GLY A 504 1.19 5.81 7.21
C GLY A 504 0.75 6.89 6.23
N ASN A 505 1.67 7.72 5.75
CA ASN A 505 1.37 8.80 4.82
C ASN A 505 1.68 8.41 3.39
N PHE A 506 0.82 8.85 2.48
CA PHE A 506 1.08 8.74 1.06
C PHE A 506 2.28 9.61 0.69
N SER A 507 3.28 9.00 0.06
CA SER A 507 4.34 9.72 -0.62
C SER A 507 4.66 8.98 -1.90
N GLN A 508 4.57 9.66 -3.01
CA GLN A 508 4.87 9.10 -4.32
C GLN A 508 6.34 8.74 -4.48
N TYR A 509 7.22 9.41 -3.71
CA TYR A 509 8.66 9.31 -3.85
C TYR A 509 9.35 8.57 -2.73
N LEU A 510 8.61 8.28 -1.67
CA LEU A 510 9.18 7.59 -0.54
C LEU A 510 8.97 6.11 -0.74
N CYS A 511 10.07 5.40 -0.80
CA CYS A 511 10.07 3.96 -0.88
C CYS A 511 9.16 3.37 0.19
N PHE A 512 8.57 2.24 -0.11
CA PHE A 512 7.69 1.47 0.74
C PHE A 512 8.19 1.29 2.19
N TYR A 513 9.48 1.28 2.39
CA TYR A 513 10.16 1.08 3.67
C TYR A 513 10.44 2.37 4.47
N GLU A 514 9.92 3.53 4.06
CA GLU A 514 9.94 4.67 4.96
C GLU A 514 8.98 4.46 6.11
N TYR A 515 9.53 4.08 7.24
CA TYR A 515 8.82 4.09 8.51
C TYR A 515 8.78 5.52 9.04
N GLU A 516 7.57 5.98 9.36
CA GLU A 516 7.39 7.14 10.19
C GLU A 516 7.64 6.72 11.63
N TYR A 517 8.81 7.06 12.17
CA TYR A 517 8.78 7.29 13.59
C TYR A 517 8.22 8.71 13.75
N GLU A 518 7.13 8.84 14.45
CA GLU A 518 6.73 10.12 14.93
C GLU A 518 7.88 10.64 15.79
N ARG A 519 8.71 11.51 15.19
CA ARG A 519 9.41 12.44 16.01
C ARG A 519 8.33 12.95 16.97
N ARG A 520 8.51 12.80 18.26
CA ARG A 520 8.05 13.76 19.26
C ARG A 520 8.83 15.09 19.00
N THR A 521 8.74 15.60 17.80
CA THR A 521 8.66 17.00 17.64
C THR A 521 7.41 17.25 18.44
N LYS A 522 7.58 17.80 19.66
CA LYS A 522 6.54 18.61 20.27
C LYS A 522 5.91 19.30 19.09
N LEU A 523 4.84 18.69 18.54
CA LEU A 523 3.95 19.40 17.64
C LEU A 523 3.58 20.53 18.56
N TYR A 524 4.18 21.71 18.29
CA TYR A 524 3.88 22.87 19.09
C TYR A 524 2.42 23.12 18.81
N ALA A 525 1.57 22.42 19.56
CA ALA A 525 0.15 22.63 19.54
C ALA A 525 -0.03 24.11 19.82
N GLN A 526 -0.30 24.85 18.74
CA GLN A 526 -0.42 26.29 18.83
C GLN A 526 -1.82 26.61 19.25
N THR A 527 -1.98 27.44 20.27
CA THR A 527 -3.25 28.04 20.59
C THR A 527 -3.66 28.98 19.46
N PRO A 528 -4.79 28.74 18.79
CA PRO A 528 -5.29 29.61 17.74
C PRO A 528 -5.52 31.03 18.24
N LYS A 529 -5.22 32.04 17.40
CA LYS A 529 -5.39 33.45 17.76
C LYS A 529 -6.55 34.05 16.99
N ILE A 530 -7.46 34.71 17.66
CA ILE A 530 -8.56 35.42 17.02
C ILE A 530 -8.01 36.42 15.99
N CYS A 531 -8.64 36.51 14.85
CA CYS A 531 -8.30 37.46 13.77
C CYS A 531 -9.55 38.01 13.11
N GLN A 532 -9.38 39.10 12.33
CA GLN A 532 -10.45 39.59 11.48
C GLN A 532 -10.76 38.62 10.36
N ASP A 533 -12.04 38.51 9.98
CA ASP A 533 -12.48 37.67 8.87
C ASP A 533 -11.77 38.11 7.56
N PRO A 534 -10.99 37.21 6.93
CA PRO A 534 -10.27 37.53 5.71
C PRO A 534 -11.11 37.41 4.44
N GLN A 535 -12.39 37.14 4.52
CA GLN A 535 -13.30 36.89 3.36
C GLN A 535 -13.20 37.96 2.26
N LYS A 536 -12.96 39.23 2.63
CA LYS A 536 -12.75 40.31 1.66
C LYS A 536 -11.56 40.14 0.71
N TYR A 537 -10.68 39.17 0.97
CA TYR A 537 -9.52 38.85 0.13
C TYR A 537 -9.73 37.58 -0.72
N GLU A 538 -10.95 37.02 -0.72
CA GLU A 538 -11.31 35.88 -1.55
C GLU A 538 -11.34 36.28 -3.02
N ASN A 539 -10.60 35.58 -3.89
CA ASN A 539 -10.48 35.95 -5.30
C ASN A 539 -10.30 34.77 -6.27
N GLY A 540 -10.41 33.57 -5.81
CA GLY A 540 -10.28 32.34 -6.64
C GLY A 540 -8.89 32.01 -7.16
N CYS A 541 -7.86 32.83 -6.88
CA CYS A 541 -6.49 32.54 -7.32
C CYS A 541 -5.69 31.71 -6.31
N LEU A 542 -6.09 31.66 -5.04
CA LEU A 542 -5.47 30.85 -4.01
C LEU A 542 -6.12 29.48 -4.00
N MET A 543 -5.34 28.47 -4.40
CA MET A 543 -5.75 27.07 -4.34
C MET A 543 -5.38 26.49 -2.98
N LEU A 544 -6.28 25.74 -2.37
CA LEU A 544 -6.12 25.13 -1.05
C LEU A 544 -6.62 23.69 -1.07
N ARG A 545 -5.77 22.79 -0.65
CA ARG A 545 -6.10 21.38 -0.45
C ARG A 545 -5.73 20.97 0.97
N ILE A 546 -6.71 20.44 1.69
CA ILE A 546 -6.51 19.79 2.98
C ILE A 546 -6.49 18.28 2.74
N GLU A 547 -5.39 17.64 3.05
CA GLU A 547 -5.22 16.20 2.89
C GLU A 547 -5.53 15.46 4.20
N HIS A 548 -5.23 16.12 5.32
CA HIS A 548 -5.46 15.55 6.64
C HIS A 548 -5.93 16.63 7.63
N ALA A 549 -6.99 16.34 8.36
CA ALA A 549 -7.52 17.23 9.42
C ALA A 549 -8.17 16.37 10.51
N GLN A 550 -7.36 15.71 11.34
CA GLN A 550 -7.84 14.75 12.34
C GLN A 550 -7.20 15.00 13.69
N LYS A 551 -7.89 14.51 14.73
CA LYS A 551 -7.32 14.38 16.07
C LYS A 551 -6.06 13.52 15.94
N ASP A 552 -4.94 14.04 16.43
CA ASP A 552 -3.70 13.27 16.47
C ASP A 552 -3.92 12.15 17.50
N ARG A 553 -4.21 10.94 16.99
CA ARG A 553 -4.18 9.74 17.81
C ARG A 553 -2.72 9.43 18.06
N ARG A 554 -2.19 9.93 19.16
CA ARG A 554 -0.87 9.54 19.64
C ARG A 554 -0.84 8.04 19.79
N LEU A 555 0.21 7.42 19.25
CA LEU A 555 0.53 6.03 19.48
C LEU A 555 0.40 5.73 20.99
N GLU A 556 -0.06 4.55 21.35
CA GLU A 556 -0.40 4.06 22.71
C GLU A 556 0.66 4.26 23.83
N TRP A 557 1.77 4.91 23.54
CA TRP A 557 2.94 5.10 24.44
C TRP A 557 3.23 6.54 24.85
N SER A 558 2.44 7.51 24.45
CA SER A 558 2.65 8.89 24.88
C SER A 558 1.75 9.25 26.04
N GLU A 559 2.35 9.91 27.05
CA GLU A 559 1.62 10.57 28.13
C GLU A 559 0.43 11.37 27.57
N PRO A 560 -0.73 11.39 28.26
CA PRO A 560 -1.95 12.07 27.81
C PRO A 560 -1.84 13.59 27.95
N GLU A 561 -0.83 14.21 27.34
CA GLU A 561 -0.74 15.67 27.31
C GLU A 561 -1.21 16.19 25.95
N ASP A 562 -2.30 16.97 26.03
CA ASP A 562 -2.91 17.82 25.03
C ASP A 562 -3.51 17.15 23.77
N ASP A 563 -4.81 17.00 23.80
CA ASP A 563 -5.65 16.81 22.63
C ASP A 563 -5.31 17.88 21.57
N CYS A 564 -4.70 17.50 20.49
CA CYS A 564 -4.41 18.38 19.37
C CYS A 564 -4.97 17.84 18.06
N ILE A 565 -5.31 18.74 17.15
CA ILE A 565 -5.67 18.41 15.76
C ILE A 565 -4.47 18.72 14.87
N ARG A 566 -4.09 17.75 14.06
CA ARG A 566 -3.13 17.92 12.98
C ARG A 566 -3.84 18.24 11.68
N ILE A 567 -3.42 19.32 11.02
CA ILE A 567 -3.91 19.70 9.69
C ILE A 567 -2.72 19.72 8.74
N GLU A 568 -2.83 18.98 7.64
CA GLU A 568 -1.84 18.91 6.59
C GLU A 568 -2.49 19.12 5.23
N GLY A 569 -1.70 19.57 4.28
CA GLY A 569 -2.13 19.77 2.91
C GLY A 569 -1.14 20.61 2.12
N TRP A 570 -1.63 21.19 1.05
CA TRP A 570 -0.87 22.12 0.24
C TRP A 570 -1.74 23.28 -0.27
N SER A 571 -1.08 24.40 -0.54
CA SER A 571 -1.75 25.56 -1.12
C SER A 571 -0.77 26.36 -1.97
N TYR A 572 -1.23 26.85 -3.11
CA TYR A 572 -0.45 27.65 -4.04
C TYR A 572 -1.32 28.73 -4.66
N VAL A 573 -0.68 29.69 -5.32
CA VAL A 573 -1.37 30.77 -6.02
C VAL A 573 -1.18 30.55 -7.52
N LEU A 574 -2.28 30.40 -8.25
CA LEU A 574 -2.31 30.17 -9.68
C LEU A 574 -1.41 31.16 -10.44
N HIS A 575 -0.59 30.65 -11.34
CA HIS A 575 0.33 31.40 -12.20
C HIS A 575 1.30 32.33 -11.46
N ASN A 576 1.65 31.95 -10.21
CA ASN A 576 2.57 32.69 -9.37
C ASN A 576 3.58 31.76 -8.68
N ASP A 577 4.68 32.33 -8.22
CA ASP A 577 5.69 31.62 -7.45
C ASP A 577 5.19 31.32 -6.02
N SER A 578 5.05 30.05 -5.66
CA SER A 578 4.59 29.58 -4.35
C SER A 578 5.47 30.08 -3.18
N CYS A 579 6.76 30.29 -3.41
CA CYS A 579 7.70 30.80 -2.41
C CYS A 579 7.45 32.25 -2.01
N ARG A 580 6.74 33.02 -2.82
CA ARG A 580 6.47 34.45 -2.57
C ARG A 580 5.47 34.68 -1.43
N TYR A 581 4.65 33.69 -1.12
CA TYR A 581 3.53 33.88 -0.19
C TYR A 581 3.86 33.35 1.20
N LYS A 582 3.55 34.17 2.22
CA LYS A 582 3.47 33.72 3.61
C LYS A 582 2.06 33.28 3.87
N ARG A 583 1.89 32.02 4.27
CA ARG A 583 0.59 31.39 4.49
C ARG A 583 0.26 31.31 5.99
N GLU A 584 -1.00 31.47 6.34
CA GLU A 584 -1.57 31.29 7.67
C GLU A 584 -2.85 30.49 7.55
N LEU A 585 -3.02 29.43 8.33
CA LEU A 585 -4.26 28.65 8.37
C LEU A 585 -5.34 29.47 9.10
N ILE A 586 -6.58 29.39 8.61
CA ILE A 586 -7.74 30.04 9.20
C ILE A 586 -8.74 28.96 9.61
N LEU A 587 -9.26 29.08 10.82
CA LEU A 587 -10.40 28.31 11.31
C LEU A 587 -11.57 29.27 11.45
N LYS A 588 -12.66 29.02 10.75
CA LYS A 588 -13.84 29.87 10.76
C LYS A 588 -15.05 29.15 11.31
N ARG A 589 -15.72 29.75 12.30
CA ARG A 589 -17.03 29.35 12.82
C ARG A 589 -17.89 30.58 12.89
N ASP A 590 -18.97 30.58 12.15
CA ASP A 590 -19.90 31.71 12.04
C ASP A 590 -19.16 33.02 11.69
N THR A 591 -19.14 33.97 12.62
CA THR A 591 -18.46 35.28 12.46
C THR A 591 -17.07 35.31 13.09
N VAL A 592 -16.66 34.24 13.78
CA VAL A 592 -15.39 34.18 14.51
C VAL A 592 -14.36 33.45 13.66
N CYS A 593 -13.20 34.09 13.50
CA CYS A 593 -12.07 33.55 12.79
C CYS A 593 -10.85 33.46 13.68
N TYR A 594 -10.14 32.34 13.57
CA TYR A 594 -8.89 32.11 14.25
C TYR A 594 -7.79 31.88 13.19
N LYS A 595 -6.59 32.39 13.46
CA LYS A 595 -5.42 32.13 12.64
C LYS A 595 -4.43 31.24 13.38
N VAL A 596 -3.80 30.33 12.61
CA VAL A 596 -2.75 29.44 13.08
C VAL A 596 -1.54 29.57 12.17
N LYS A 597 -0.34 29.56 12.75
CA LYS A 597 0.90 29.57 11.96
C LYS A 597 1.12 28.21 11.34
N LEU A 598 1.56 28.20 10.09
CA LEU A 598 1.97 27.00 9.37
C LEU A 598 3.47 26.78 9.47
N ARG A 599 3.88 25.53 9.28
CA ARG A 599 5.21 25.17 8.84
C ARG A 599 5.14 24.72 7.38
N ASP A 600 5.99 25.30 6.55
CA ASP A 600 6.13 24.92 5.16
C ASP A 600 6.78 23.52 5.08
N ARG A 601 6.24 22.66 4.19
CA ARG A 601 6.74 21.34 3.92
C ARG A 601 7.14 21.24 2.45
N TYR A 602 8.31 20.71 2.18
CA TYR A 602 8.72 20.40 0.81
C TYR A 602 7.98 19.15 0.32
N ARG A 603 7.32 19.25 -0.82
CA ARG A 603 6.48 18.21 -1.43
C ARG A 603 6.82 18.11 -2.92
N LYS A 604 7.77 17.24 -3.26
CA LYS A 604 8.15 17.00 -4.65
C LYS A 604 6.99 16.40 -5.47
N ASP A 605 6.16 15.61 -4.84
CA ASP A 605 4.94 15.06 -5.41
C ASP A 605 3.96 16.16 -5.88
N VAL A 606 3.79 17.22 -5.08
CA VAL A 606 2.94 18.36 -5.45
C VAL A 606 3.51 19.12 -6.65
N GLU A 607 4.83 19.22 -6.77
CA GLU A 607 5.49 19.84 -7.94
C GLU A 607 5.16 19.11 -9.23
N GLN A 608 5.10 17.79 -9.21
CA GLN A 608 4.77 17.00 -10.39
C GLN A 608 3.27 17.02 -10.72
N ILE A 609 2.41 17.04 -9.70
CA ILE A 609 0.96 17.16 -9.89
C ILE A 609 0.60 18.50 -10.53
N LEU A 610 1.32 19.56 -10.17
CA LEU A 610 1.05 20.94 -10.58
C LEU A 610 2.02 21.45 -11.64
N GLU A 611 2.63 20.53 -12.42
CA GLU A 611 3.57 20.90 -13.48
C GLU A 611 2.92 21.86 -14.48
N GLY A 612 3.52 23.02 -14.66
CA GLY A 612 3.03 24.08 -15.55
C GLY A 612 1.98 25.05 -14.96
N GLU A 613 1.42 24.79 -13.78
CA GLU A 613 0.41 25.67 -13.17
C GLU A 613 1.00 26.85 -12.39
N SER A 614 2.14 26.63 -11.74
CA SER A 614 2.81 27.65 -10.91
C SER A 614 4.29 27.31 -10.70
N GLU A 615 5.09 28.32 -10.34
CA GLU A 615 6.50 28.14 -10.02
C GLU A 615 6.69 27.64 -8.59
N HIS A 616 7.72 26.79 -8.36
CA HIS A 616 8.15 26.28 -7.06
C HIS A 616 7.03 25.61 -6.22
N THR A 617 6.16 24.88 -6.86
CA THR A 617 5.04 24.19 -6.23
C THR A 617 5.45 23.08 -5.27
N ALA A 618 6.70 22.59 -5.33
CA ALA A 618 7.28 21.75 -4.29
C ALA A 618 7.24 22.39 -2.88
N MET A 619 7.16 23.72 -2.80
CA MET A 619 7.06 24.46 -1.54
C MET A 619 5.60 24.76 -1.13
N ALA A 620 4.62 24.21 -1.85
CA ALA A 620 3.22 24.41 -1.56
C ALA A 620 2.74 23.64 -0.31
N GLY A 621 3.43 22.57 0.09
CA GLY A 621 3.07 21.77 1.24
C GLY A 621 3.10 22.51 2.57
N PHE A 622 2.23 22.14 3.50
CA PHE A 622 2.20 22.69 4.86
C PHE A 622 1.68 21.70 5.90
N TYR A 623 1.98 21.97 7.16
CA TYR A 623 1.33 21.34 8.31
C TYR A 623 1.15 22.31 9.47
N ALA A 624 0.14 22.05 10.32
CA ALA A 624 -0.12 22.78 11.54
C ALA A 624 -0.63 21.84 12.63
N GLY A 625 -0.15 21.99 13.85
CA GLY A 625 -0.73 21.40 15.06
C GLY A 625 -1.56 22.45 15.80
N ILE A 626 -2.79 22.11 16.16
CA ILE A 626 -3.75 23.01 16.81
C ILE A 626 -4.10 22.44 18.16
N SER A 627 -3.83 23.17 19.25
CA SER A 627 -4.32 22.83 20.57
C SER A 627 -5.82 23.06 20.64
N LEU A 628 -6.55 22.12 21.20
CA LEU A 628 -7.98 22.26 21.44
C LEU A 628 -8.25 23.26 22.58
N SER A 629 -7.26 23.52 23.43
CA SER A 629 -7.37 24.56 24.47
C SER A 629 -7.45 25.95 23.81
N GLY A 630 -8.55 26.66 24.01
CA GLY A 630 -8.77 28.01 23.47
C GLY A 630 -9.66 28.08 22.24
N LEU A 631 -10.21 26.96 21.78
CA LEU A 631 -11.32 26.91 20.85
C LEU A 631 -12.62 26.54 21.58
N GLU A 632 -13.70 27.19 21.22
CA GLU A 632 -15.03 26.79 21.69
C GLU A 632 -15.50 25.53 20.98
N LYS A 633 -16.36 24.75 21.65
CA LYS A 633 -16.97 23.55 21.05
C LYS A 633 -17.73 23.90 19.78
N GLY A 634 -17.62 23.06 18.76
CA GLY A 634 -18.33 23.23 17.51
C GLY A 634 -17.53 22.93 16.26
N ARG A 635 -18.15 23.14 15.10
CA ARG A 635 -17.54 22.85 13.80
C ARG A 635 -16.86 24.10 13.25
N TYR A 636 -15.63 23.92 12.78
CA TYR A 636 -14.82 24.97 12.18
C TYR A 636 -14.46 24.60 10.76
N GLN A 637 -14.75 25.47 9.81
CA GLN A 637 -14.29 25.33 8.45
C GLN A 637 -12.82 25.76 8.33
N ILE A 638 -12.05 25.04 7.53
CA ILE A 638 -10.62 25.30 7.34
C ILE A 638 -10.43 26.20 6.13
N GLY A 639 -9.64 27.25 6.27
CA GLY A 639 -9.26 28.17 5.19
C GLY A 639 -7.78 28.54 5.21
N MET A 640 -7.36 29.27 4.21
CA MET A 640 -5.97 29.73 4.05
C MET A 640 -5.93 31.20 3.72
N LEU A 641 -5.09 31.97 4.40
CA LEU A 641 -4.74 33.32 4.09
C LEU A 641 -3.27 33.37 3.59
N ALA A 642 -3.09 33.78 2.34
CA ALA A 642 -1.76 33.98 1.75
C ALA A 642 -1.45 35.47 1.62
N LYS A 643 -0.27 35.88 2.04
CA LYS A 643 0.25 37.27 2.00
C LYS A 643 1.48 37.32 1.14
N ASP A 644 1.47 38.09 0.08
CA ASP A 644 2.65 38.27 -0.77
C ASP A 644 3.75 39.01 0.01
N LYS A 645 4.94 38.43 0.03
CA LYS A 645 6.15 39.01 0.67
C LYS A 645 6.71 40.21 -0.11
N CYS A 646 6.36 40.34 -1.39
CA CYS A 646 6.87 41.36 -2.30
C CYS A 646 5.88 42.51 -2.55
N SER A 647 4.63 42.37 -2.12
CA SER A 647 3.59 43.35 -2.31
C SER A 647 2.64 43.41 -1.10
N ARG A 648 1.60 44.29 -1.15
CA ARG A 648 0.53 44.33 -0.14
C ARG A 648 -0.62 43.37 -0.43
N GLN A 649 -0.49 42.54 -1.46
CA GLN A 649 -1.52 41.58 -1.88
C GLN A 649 -1.81 40.57 -0.78
N ARG A 650 -3.09 40.30 -0.56
CA ARG A 650 -3.58 39.23 0.31
C ARG A 650 -4.61 38.44 -0.48
N LEU A 651 -4.58 37.15 -0.34
CA LEU A 651 -5.46 36.20 -0.99
C LEU A 651 -6.03 35.28 0.08
N TYR A 652 -7.29 34.87 -0.11
CA TYR A 652 -7.96 33.98 0.83
C TYR A 652 -8.74 32.91 0.09
N ALA A 653 -8.76 31.68 0.63
CA ALA A 653 -9.58 30.58 0.18
C ALA A 653 -10.10 29.76 1.36
N MET A 654 -11.32 29.25 1.23
CA MET A 654 -11.90 28.26 2.13
C MET A 654 -11.83 26.88 1.49
N SER A 655 -11.59 25.86 2.29
CA SER A 655 -11.73 24.47 1.88
C SER A 655 -13.14 23.94 2.22
N ASP A 656 -13.50 22.81 1.64
CA ASP A 656 -14.73 22.08 2.00
C ASP A 656 -14.55 21.23 3.28
N GLN A 657 -13.39 21.27 3.88
CA GLN A 657 -13.05 20.48 5.06
C GLN A 657 -13.38 21.20 6.35
N TRP A 658 -13.86 20.42 7.31
CA TRP A 658 -14.28 20.88 8.63
C TRP A 658 -13.55 20.06 9.71
N ILE A 659 -13.31 20.72 10.84
CA ILE A 659 -12.90 20.03 12.07
C ILE A 659 -13.97 20.21 13.12
N GLU A 660 -14.17 19.21 13.95
CA GLU A 660 -15.10 19.24 15.06
C GLU A 660 -14.32 19.29 16.37
N ILE A 661 -14.63 20.31 17.18
CA ILE A 661 -14.08 20.48 18.52
C ILE A 661 -15.13 19.97 19.51
N PRO A 662 -14.83 18.87 20.25
CA PRO A 662 -15.79 18.18 21.11
C PRO A 662 -16.26 18.95 22.34
#